data_1fb447d32bace70953a9cf7d69bc2f7e
#
_entry.id   1fb447d32bace70953a9cf7d69bc2f7e
#
_cell.length_a   1.000
_cell.length_b   1.000
_cell.length_c   1.000
_cell.angle_alpha   90.00
_cell.angle_beta   90.00
_cell.angle_gamma   90.00
#
_symmetry.space_group_name_H-M   'P 1'
#
loop_
_entity.id
_entity.type
_entity.pdbx_description
1 polymer ?
#
loop_
_entity_poly.entity_id
_entity_poly.type
_entity_poly.pdbx_seq_one_letter_code
_entity_poly.pdbx_strand_id
1 'polypeptide(L)'
;MTDVYRRRMFQSSAVPADPFWAATLGHDSYLSLGQRQAARTAILAPPGTTTLVCLPTGQGKTDVVLAPILANDDQPGVSVVVVPTVALALDMERRFRDVIMRMGHSGSPSGCYAYLGGMSDELKISMRDAVRNGQQKVVFASPESVTRGIGAALTVAASRGYLRYVVIDEAHLVEQWGTEFRPDFQALASQRTAWDNAAPAGRRPVTVTMSATLTDDQIRYLTDLLPGSETAVVWASALRPEPSYFIRHFPSAHERDQAVLEAVSYLPRPLALYVTRRESVRHWVAMLNRAGIRRVGQITGASSDTDRRTLIDGWRGGDGTQPTLYDVVVGTSAFGLGIDMPDVRTVVHACLPETVDRFYQEVGRAGRDGAASLSLLAVAPGDESIARHLNRKKIIKPDKGWRRWRRMVTNSEVEPRLYRVNLDWFPAHMDEGFNQNRAWNVRILNLMARSGLVRLKPTQPSDEEPTHSDEASGENMIDVDVITGEAMRKDSWSARIDNQRQIIQRAERRAWDAVQAASSGDHCIGSVLSDYYNAIWSGGRLTTEINCRGCPYCRSHRDPHESGLYRQGLDPHPAVHAWRGRPSDPLRPARGGSPLLAIAWRTADERRDHIPDLLVRLARRGMSVIGGPGCLDDLAMRLQRDALPFPVIVDADRDLLRTYDGPIIWLLGGHREIDIEIRQRLQAGWITYLVHAESSIESGVSPAQRSYDDVPTLSVVTALGAL
;
A
#
# COMPACT_ATOMS: atom_id res chain seq x y z
N MET A 1 3.73 32.78 18.58
CA MET A 1 3.70 32.12 17.24
C MET A 1 4.05 30.62 17.30
N THR A 2 4.82 30.15 18.26
CA THR A 2 5.25 28.75 18.40
C THR A 2 4.14 27.75 18.69
N ASP A 3 3.09 28.13 19.40
CA ASP A 3 2.01 27.21 19.77
C ASP A 3 1.03 26.88 18.66
N VAL A 4 0.86 27.77 17.68
CA VAL A 4 -0.04 27.53 16.53
C VAL A 4 0.49 26.39 15.65
N TYR A 5 1.81 26.23 15.53
CA TYR A 5 2.45 25.20 14.72
C TYR A 5 2.61 23.85 15.44
N ARG A 6 2.43 23.83 16.77
CA ARG A 6 2.45 22.59 17.57
C ARG A 6 1.06 22.00 17.80
N ARG A 7 0.00 22.75 17.51
CA ARG A 7 -1.36 22.28 17.68
C ARG A 7 -1.68 21.19 16.66
N ARG A 8 -2.05 20.02 17.16
CA ARG A 8 -2.56 18.95 16.30
C ARG A 8 -3.77 19.45 15.53
N MET A 9 -3.74 19.34 14.22
CA MET A 9 -4.83 19.77 13.33
C MET A 9 -5.93 18.74 13.19
N PHE A 10 -5.61 17.49 13.50
CA PHE A 10 -6.53 16.37 13.39
C PHE A 10 -6.70 15.71 14.76
N GLN A 11 -7.93 15.65 15.24
CA GLN A 11 -8.33 14.80 16.36
C GLN A 11 -9.15 13.68 15.73
N SER A 12 -8.52 12.55 15.42
CA SER A 12 -9.26 11.34 15.14
C SER A 12 -9.94 10.92 16.45
N SER A 13 -11.24 10.63 16.39
CA SER A 13 -11.86 9.84 17.44
C SER A 13 -11.11 8.49 17.46
N ALA A 14 -10.53 8.12 18.59
CA ALA A 14 -9.84 6.84 18.71
C ALA A 14 -10.82 5.72 18.35
N VAL A 15 -10.52 4.97 17.30
CA VAL A 15 -11.30 3.80 16.89
C VAL A 15 -10.79 2.62 17.71
N PRO A 16 -11.62 1.96 18.54
CA PRO A 16 -11.17 0.86 19.36
C PRO A 16 -10.50 -0.24 18.56
N ALA A 17 -9.42 -0.79 19.10
CA ALA A 17 -8.68 -1.88 18.49
C ALA A 17 -9.49 -3.17 18.49
N ASP A 18 -9.38 -3.94 17.42
CA ASP A 18 -9.77 -5.33 17.46
C ASP A 18 -8.79 -6.14 18.34
N PRO A 19 -9.24 -7.23 18.98
CA PRO A 19 -8.38 -8.05 19.83
C PRO A 19 -7.11 -8.54 19.12
N PHE A 20 -7.18 -8.95 17.84
CA PHE A 20 -6.00 -9.38 17.09
C PHE A 20 -4.99 -8.24 16.91
N TRP A 21 -5.47 -7.00 16.66
CA TRP A 21 -4.63 -5.83 16.47
C TRP A 21 -3.84 -5.48 17.75
N ALA A 22 -4.54 -5.46 18.88
CA ALA A 22 -3.93 -5.24 20.19
C ALA A 22 -2.92 -6.34 20.55
N ALA A 23 -3.26 -7.61 20.30
CA ALA A 23 -2.39 -8.75 20.59
C ALA A 23 -1.13 -8.81 19.72
N THR A 24 -1.21 -8.39 18.47
CA THR A 24 -0.08 -8.47 17.52
C THR A 24 0.83 -7.25 17.58
N LEU A 25 0.26 -6.05 17.71
CA LEU A 25 0.99 -4.79 17.62
C LEU A 25 1.08 -4.03 18.94
N GLY A 26 0.26 -4.38 19.94
CA GLY A 26 0.20 -3.68 21.22
C GLY A 26 -0.42 -2.29 21.15
N HIS A 27 -1.31 -2.06 20.18
CA HIS A 27 -2.04 -0.81 20.03
C HIS A 27 -3.49 -0.95 20.51
N ASP A 28 -3.93 -0.07 21.42
CA ASP A 28 -5.28 -0.09 21.98
C ASP A 28 -6.33 0.55 21.07
N SER A 29 -5.90 1.16 19.96
CA SER A 29 -6.76 1.82 19.00
C SER A 29 -6.17 1.80 17.59
N TYR A 30 -7.05 1.94 16.61
CA TYR A 30 -6.69 2.31 15.24
C TYR A 30 -6.57 3.83 15.11
N LEU A 31 -5.77 4.28 14.18
CA LEU A 31 -5.61 5.70 13.86
C LEU A 31 -6.84 6.26 13.12
N SER A 32 -7.60 5.41 12.41
CA SER A 32 -8.80 5.80 11.66
C SER A 32 -9.69 4.60 11.36
N LEU A 33 -10.94 4.87 10.96
CA LEU A 33 -11.85 3.85 10.43
C LEU A 33 -11.27 3.18 9.18
N GLY A 34 -10.58 3.94 8.33
CA GLY A 34 -9.92 3.41 7.13
C GLY A 34 -8.82 2.40 7.46
N GLN A 35 -8.00 2.67 8.48
CA GLN A 35 -6.98 1.74 8.94
C GLN A 35 -7.62 0.45 9.48
N ARG A 36 -8.68 0.56 10.30
CA ARG A 36 -9.43 -0.59 10.81
C ARG A 36 -9.98 -1.45 9.68
N GLN A 37 -10.65 -0.85 8.72
CA GLN A 37 -11.22 -1.59 7.59
C GLN A 37 -10.15 -2.24 6.72
N ALA A 38 -9.04 -1.56 6.49
CA ALA A 38 -7.93 -2.14 5.76
C ALA A 38 -7.32 -3.35 6.48
N ALA A 39 -7.12 -3.26 7.80
CA ALA A 39 -6.62 -4.36 8.62
C ALA A 39 -7.60 -5.55 8.64
N ARG A 40 -8.90 -5.29 8.84
CA ARG A 40 -9.96 -6.31 8.80
C ARG A 40 -10.03 -6.98 7.43
N THR A 41 -9.98 -6.20 6.34
CA THR A 41 -10.00 -6.73 4.98
C THR A 41 -8.78 -7.59 4.71
N ALA A 42 -7.58 -7.17 5.11
CA ALA A 42 -6.36 -7.93 4.89
C ALA A 42 -6.34 -9.27 5.66
N ILE A 43 -6.82 -9.30 6.91
CA ILE A 43 -6.81 -10.52 7.73
C ILE A 43 -7.93 -11.50 7.38
N LEU A 44 -9.06 -10.99 6.88
CA LEU A 44 -10.20 -11.81 6.45
C LEU A 44 -10.11 -12.22 4.98
N ALA A 45 -9.14 -11.70 4.23
CA ALA A 45 -9.00 -11.93 2.80
C ALA A 45 -8.87 -13.42 2.47
N PRO A 46 -9.72 -13.97 1.60
CA PRO A 46 -9.58 -15.35 1.12
C PRO A 46 -8.28 -15.55 0.35
N PRO A 47 -7.76 -16.79 0.35
CA PRO A 47 -6.57 -17.12 -0.42
C PRO A 47 -6.70 -16.77 -1.91
N GLY A 48 -5.67 -16.13 -2.46
CA GLY A 48 -5.61 -15.72 -3.86
C GLY A 48 -6.30 -14.40 -4.19
N THR A 49 -6.83 -13.68 -3.21
CA THR A 49 -7.44 -12.35 -3.44
C THR A 49 -6.40 -11.26 -3.59
N THR A 50 -6.80 -10.18 -4.26
CA THR A 50 -6.04 -8.93 -4.33
C THR A 50 -6.80 -7.83 -3.60
N THR A 51 -6.16 -7.15 -2.66
CA THR A 51 -6.71 -6.02 -1.92
C THR A 51 -5.95 -4.75 -2.27
N LEU A 52 -6.66 -3.72 -2.76
CA LEU A 52 -6.11 -2.38 -2.96
C LEU A 52 -6.47 -1.52 -1.75
N VAL A 53 -5.47 -0.96 -1.09
CA VAL A 53 -5.64 -0.13 0.11
C VAL A 53 -5.16 1.28 -0.20
N CYS A 54 -6.08 2.25 -0.16
CA CYS A 54 -5.77 3.67 -0.28
C CYS A 54 -6.02 4.35 1.07
N LEU A 55 -4.93 4.67 1.78
CA LEU A 55 -4.94 5.34 3.08
C LEU A 55 -3.98 6.53 3.07
N PRO A 56 -4.33 7.69 3.64
CA PRO A 56 -3.45 8.85 3.70
C PRO A 56 -2.08 8.53 4.33
N THR A 57 -1.09 9.35 4.00
CA THR A 57 0.21 9.28 4.67
C THR A 57 0.05 9.56 6.17
N GLY A 58 0.75 8.79 7.01
CA GLY A 58 0.65 8.91 8.47
C GLY A 58 -0.49 8.10 9.11
N GLN A 59 -1.35 7.43 8.33
CA GLN A 59 -2.44 6.59 8.82
C GLN A 59 -2.03 5.12 9.05
N GLY A 60 -0.76 4.85 9.29
CA GLY A 60 -0.28 3.53 9.71
C GLY A 60 -0.47 2.40 8.70
N LYS A 61 -0.27 2.66 7.39
CA LYS A 61 -0.35 1.64 6.33
C LYS A 61 0.49 0.39 6.62
N THR A 62 1.68 0.58 7.18
CA THR A 62 2.59 -0.52 7.53
C THR A 62 1.95 -1.49 8.51
N ASP A 63 1.27 -0.99 9.53
CA ASP A 63 0.63 -1.80 10.57
C ASP A 63 -0.52 -2.64 10.01
N VAL A 64 -1.22 -2.14 8.98
CA VAL A 64 -2.29 -2.87 8.28
C VAL A 64 -1.83 -4.24 7.79
N VAL A 65 -0.58 -4.37 7.36
CA VAL A 65 -0.03 -5.64 6.87
C VAL A 65 0.80 -6.37 7.92
N LEU A 66 1.45 -5.66 8.85
CA LEU A 66 2.22 -6.31 9.91
C LEU A 66 1.33 -7.10 10.87
N ALA A 67 0.15 -6.60 11.24
CA ALA A 67 -0.77 -7.31 12.10
C ALA A 67 -1.22 -8.67 11.53
N PRO A 68 -1.70 -8.79 10.27
CA PRO A 68 -2.00 -10.09 9.67
C PRO A 68 -0.80 -11.02 9.53
N ILE A 69 0.40 -10.48 9.26
CA ILE A 69 1.64 -11.27 9.17
C ILE A 69 1.97 -11.90 10.52
N LEU A 70 1.82 -11.15 11.61
CA LEU A 70 2.13 -11.58 12.97
C LEU A 70 1.03 -12.43 13.61
N ALA A 71 -0.21 -12.29 13.17
CA ALA A 71 -1.35 -13.01 13.74
C ALA A 71 -1.24 -14.54 13.62
N ASN A 72 -0.43 -15.06 12.69
CA ASN A 72 -0.21 -16.49 12.47
C ASN A 72 1.20 -16.95 12.89
N ASP A 73 1.69 -16.45 14.00
CA ASP A 73 3.08 -16.61 14.46
C ASP A 73 3.53 -18.06 14.65
N ASP A 74 2.66 -18.95 15.11
CA ASP A 74 2.98 -20.36 15.45
C ASP A 74 2.97 -21.32 14.25
N GLN A 75 2.58 -20.85 13.05
CA GLN A 75 2.52 -21.70 11.87
C GLN A 75 3.61 -21.34 10.86
N PRO A 76 4.18 -22.33 10.14
CA PRO A 76 5.09 -22.05 9.05
C PRO A 76 4.44 -21.08 8.06
N GLY A 77 5.12 -19.97 7.79
CA GLY A 77 4.60 -18.97 6.87
C GLY A 77 5.60 -17.88 6.59
N VAL A 78 5.54 -17.38 5.36
CA VAL A 78 6.39 -16.32 4.83
C VAL A 78 5.51 -15.26 4.21
N SER A 79 5.87 -14.01 4.38
CA SER A 79 5.27 -12.90 3.67
C SER A 79 6.37 -12.07 3.01
N VAL A 80 6.13 -11.54 1.82
CA VAL A 80 7.06 -10.64 1.15
C VAL A 80 6.43 -9.25 1.05
N VAL A 81 7.17 -8.25 1.49
CA VAL A 81 6.80 -6.83 1.40
C VAL A 81 7.74 -6.15 0.43
N VAL A 82 7.22 -5.84 -0.74
CA VAL A 82 7.96 -5.18 -1.81
C VAL A 82 7.92 -3.67 -1.58
N VAL A 83 9.10 -3.10 -1.44
CA VAL A 83 9.27 -1.66 -1.16
C VAL A 83 10.14 -1.00 -2.23
N PRO A 84 9.92 0.28 -2.51
CA PRO A 84 10.60 0.96 -3.61
C PRO A 84 12.11 1.19 -3.40
N THR A 85 12.57 1.25 -2.16
CA THR A 85 13.98 1.61 -1.87
C THR A 85 14.56 0.77 -0.73
N VAL A 86 15.89 0.61 -0.76
CA VAL A 86 16.66 -0.04 0.32
C VAL A 86 16.45 0.67 1.66
N ALA A 87 16.40 2.00 1.66
CA ALA A 87 16.17 2.78 2.88
C ALA A 87 14.83 2.44 3.54
N LEU A 88 13.78 2.28 2.73
CA LEU A 88 12.45 1.90 3.22
C LEU A 88 12.43 0.45 3.74
N ALA A 89 13.14 -0.47 3.07
CA ALA A 89 13.28 -1.85 3.54
C ALA A 89 13.91 -1.91 4.94
N LEU A 90 14.97 -1.15 5.16
CA LEU A 90 15.64 -1.06 6.45
C LEU A 90 14.79 -0.39 7.53
N ASP A 91 14.04 0.67 7.19
CA ASP A 91 13.12 1.32 8.14
C ASP A 91 11.98 0.38 8.54
N MET A 92 11.42 -0.36 7.58
CA MET A 92 10.40 -1.38 7.88
C MET A 92 10.95 -2.53 8.71
N GLU A 93 12.16 -3.00 8.42
CA GLU A 93 12.84 -4.01 9.25
C GLU A 93 13.00 -3.54 10.69
N ARG A 94 13.47 -2.30 10.90
CA ARG A 94 13.62 -1.71 12.23
C ARG A 94 12.29 -1.69 12.98
N ARG A 95 11.23 -1.17 12.36
CA ARG A 95 9.89 -1.13 12.96
C ARG A 95 9.36 -2.53 13.29
N PHE A 96 9.58 -3.49 12.40
CA PHE A 96 9.17 -4.87 12.62
C PHE A 96 9.92 -5.49 13.80
N ARG A 97 11.22 -5.27 13.94
CA ARG A 97 12.03 -5.72 15.08
C ARG A 97 11.52 -5.11 16.40
N ASP A 98 11.20 -3.82 16.40
CA ASP A 98 10.67 -3.13 17.58
C ASP A 98 9.34 -3.76 18.03
N VAL A 99 8.45 -4.11 17.11
CA VAL A 99 7.18 -4.81 17.41
C VAL A 99 7.46 -6.20 17.96
N ILE A 100 8.30 -7.00 17.30
CA ILE A 100 8.66 -8.36 17.77
C ILE A 100 9.20 -8.33 19.20
N MET A 101 10.15 -7.46 19.48
CA MET A 101 10.77 -7.34 20.81
C MET A 101 9.76 -6.89 21.85
N ARG A 102 8.94 -5.89 21.54
CA ARG A 102 7.94 -5.34 22.48
C ARG A 102 6.84 -6.34 22.79
N MET A 103 6.38 -7.09 21.79
CA MET A 103 5.26 -8.01 21.93
C MET A 103 5.67 -9.44 22.26
N GLY A 104 6.97 -9.76 22.26
CA GLY A 104 7.48 -11.09 22.54
C GLY A 104 7.22 -12.12 21.44
N HIS A 105 7.04 -11.67 20.20
CA HIS A 105 6.90 -12.58 19.05
C HIS A 105 8.21 -13.32 18.75
N SER A 106 8.09 -14.52 18.18
CA SER A 106 9.26 -15.30 17.78
C SER A 106 9.99 -14.63 16.60
N GLY A 107 11.31 -14.57 16.68
CA GLY A 107 12.15 -14.08 15.58
C GLY A 107 12.33 -15.10 14.47
N SER A 108 12.84 -14.66 13.31
CA SER A 108 13.25 -15.56 12.22
C SER A 108 14.68 -16.08 12.44
N PRO A 109 14.99 -17.32 12.03
CA PRO A 109 16.31 -17.93 12.22
C PRO A 109 17.46 -17.14 11.60
N SER A 110 17.22 -16.46 10.48
CA SER A 110 18.21 -15.61 9.81
C SER A 110 18.61 -14.38 10.63
N GLY A 111 17.78 -13.99 11.61
CA GLY A 111 17.97 -12.77 12.37
C GLY A 111 17.82 -11.47 11.58
N CYS A 112 17.58 -11.54 10.28
CA CYS A 112 17.38 -10.41 9.35
C CYS A 112 16.03 -10.50 8.67
N TYR A 113 15.47 -9.34 8.25
CA TYR A 113 14.19 -9.27 7.56
C TYR A 113 14.25 -8.47 6.26
N ALA A 114 15.25 -7.60 6.08
CA ALA A 114 15.49 -6.92 4.82
C ALA A 114 16.48 -7.74 3.94
N TYR A 115 16.05 -8.11 2.73
CA TYR A 115 16.90 -8.80 1.76
C TYR A 115 17.54 -7.76 0.82
N LEU A 116 18.84 -7.56 0.94
CA LEU A 116 19.59 -6.51 0.26
C LEU A 116 20.71 -7.09 -0.61
N GLY A 117 21.03 -6.42 -1.72
CA GLY A 117 22.11 -6.83 -2.61
C GLY A 117 23.49 -6.87 -1.91
N GLY A 118 23.76 -5.93 -0.98
CA GLY A 118 25.03 -5.83 -0.24
C GLY A 118 25.13 -6.72 1.02
N MET A 119 24.23 -7.68 1.25
CA MET A 119 24.37 -8.66 2.34
C MET A 119 25.45 -9.68 2.04
N SER A 120 26.06 -10.25 3.10
CA SER A 120 26.97 -11.38 2.93
C SER A 120 26.25 -12.61 2.35
N ASP A 121 27.00 -13.48 1.67
CA ASP A 121 26.40 -14.66 1.03
C ASP A 121 25.85 -15.66 2.06
N GLU A 122 26.48 -15.76 3.24
CA GLU A 122 26.00 -16.62 4.33
C GLU A 122 24.63 -16.15 4.83
N LEU A 123 24.43 -14.84 4.98
CA LEU A 123 23.13 -14.31 5.39
C LEU A 123 22.06 -14.47 4.31
N LYS A 124 22.44 -14.31 3.03
CA LYS A 124 21.51 -14.57 1.90
C LYS A 124 21.08 -16.03 1.86
N ILE A 125 22.03 -16.97 2.03
CA ILE A 125 21.74 -18.41 2.07
C ILE A 125 20.82 -18.74 3.26
N SER A 126 21.20 -18.30 4.45
CA SER A 126 20.40 -18.52 5.67
C SER A 126 18.96 -18.00 5.52
N MET A 127 18.78 -16.80 4.96
CA MET A 127 17.43 -16.24 4.74
C MET A 127 16.65 -17.02 3.66
N ARG A 128 17.31 -17.42 2.56
CA ARG A 128 16.67 -18.25 1.52
C ARG A 128 16.19 -19.59 2.07
N ASP A 129 16.99 -20.23 2.92
CA ASP A 129 16.62 -21.50 3.55
C ASP A 129 15.48 -21.34 4.54
N ALA A 130 15.51 -20.26 5.36
CA ALA A 130 14.40 -19.94 6.26
C ALA A 130 13.10 -19.67 5.49
N VAL A 131 13.17 -19.00 4.33
CA VAL A 131 12.02 -18.77 3.42
C VAL A 131 11.48 -20.09 2.88
N ARG A 132 12.34 -20.96 2.32
CA ARG A 132 11.93 -22.27 1.77
C ARG A 132 11.19 -23.14 2.79
N ASN A 133 11.57 -23.02 4.06
CA ASN A 133 11.03 -23.82 5.17
C ASN A 133 9.87 -23.12 5.91
N GLY A 134 9.43 -21.95 5.48
CA GLY A 134 8.35 -21.21 6.12
C GLY A 134 8.70 -20.63 7.49
N GLN A 135 9.99 -20.48 7.79
CA GLN A 135 10.50 -19.99 9.08
C GLN A 135 10.83 -18.50 9.06
N GLN A 136 10.87 -17.87 7.88
CA GLN A 136 11.09 -16.46 7.68
C GLN A 136 9.73 -15.73 7.64
N LYS A 137 9.31 -15.12 8.72
CA LYS A 137 7.97 -14.50 8.84
C LYS A 137 7.69 -13.44 7.78
N VAL A 138 8.66 -12.56 7.56
CA VAL A 138 8.57 -11.49 6.55
C VAL A 138 9.92 -11.25 5.90
N VAL A 139 9.87 -10.85 4.63
CA VAL A 139 11.01 -10.35 3.85
C VAL A 139 10.65 -8.98 3.30
N PHE A 140 11.42 -7.96 3.66
CA PHE A 140 11.36 -6.63 3.03
C PHE A 140 12.39 -6.56 1.92
N ALA A 141 11.97 -6.31 0.69
CA ALA A 141 12.88 -6.34 -0.46
C ALA A 141 12.46 -5.37 -1.57
N SER A 142 13.43 -4.94 -2.39
CA SER A 142 13.11 -4.22 -3.63
C SER A 142 12.55 -5.19 -4.68
N PRO A 143 11.86 -4.69 -5.72
CA PRO A 143 11.38 -5.55 -6.82
C PRO A 143 12.50 -6.37 -7.46
N GLU A 144 13.68 -5.76 -7.65
CA GLU A 144 14.86 -6.43 -8.21
C GLU A 144 15.36 -7.56 -7.30
N SER A 145 15.40 -7.30 -6.00
CA SER A 145 15.81 -8.32 -5.00
C SER A 145 14.83 -9.48 -4.96
N VAL A 146 13.53 -9.20 -5.15
CA VAL A 146 12.50 -10.25 -5.21
C VAL A 146 12.63 -11.07 -6.49
N THR A 147 12.77 -10.42 -7.65
CA THR A 147 12.76 -11.12 -8.94
C THR A 147 14.06 -11.87 -9.21
N ARG A 148 15.20 -11.38 -8.77
CA ARG A 148 16.54 -11.93 -9.08
C ARG A 148 17.23 -12.59 -7.88
N GLY A 149 16.87 -12.21 -6.66
CA GLY A 149 17.55 -12.68 -5.46
C GLY A 149 16.84 -13.80 -4.72
N ILE A 150 15.70 -13.48 -4.11
CA ILE A 150 14.99 -14.37 -3.20
C ILE A 150 13.80 -15.08 -3.87
N GLY A 151 13.47 -14.76 -5.12
CA GLY A 151 12.28 -15.23 -5.83
C GLY A 151 12.18 -16.76 -5.94
N ALA A 152 13.30 -17.44 -6.20
CA ALA A 152 13.32 -18.89 -6.25
C ALA A 152 12.92 -19.54 -4.89
N ALA A 153 13.41 -18.99 -3.76
CA ALA A 153 13.04 -19.46 -2.44
C ALA A 153 11.55 -19.20 -2.14
N LEU A 154 11.02 -18.05 -2.55
CA LEU A 154 9.59 -17.72 -2.44
C LEU A 154 8.73 -18.64 -3.30
N THR A 155 9.21 -19.08 -4.47
CA THR A 155 8.50 -20.07 -5.32
C THR A 155 8.38 -21.44 -4.63
N VAL A 156 9.45 -21.88 -3.97
CA VAL A 156 9.39 -23.10 -3.15
C VAL A 156 8.45 -22.92 -1.96
N ALA A 157 8.49 -21.78 -1.28
CA ALA A 157 7.56 -21.49 -0.19
C ALA A 157 6.10 -21.47 -0.68
N ALA A 158 5.82 -20.90 -1.85
CA ALA A 158 4.49 -20.88 -2.45
C ALA A 158 3.99 -22.31 -2.77
N SER A 159 4.81 -23.14 -3.40
CA SER A 159 4.44 -24.54 -3.73
C SER A 159 4.14 -25.40 -2.50
N ARG A 160 4.75 -25.06 -1.35
CA ARG A 160 4.47 -25.70 -0.05
C ARG A 160 3.29 -25.06 0.70
N GLY A 161 2.70 -23.98 0.16
CA GLY A 161 1.62 -23.23 0.81
C GLY A 161 2.08 -22.41 2.01
N TYR A 162 3.36 -22.04 2.06
CA TYR A 162 3.92 -21.19 3.12
C TYR A 162 3.88 -19.71 2.77
N LEU A 163 3.83 -19.32 1.49
CA LEU A 163 3.71 -17.92 1.09
C LEU A 163 2.30 -17.39 1.39
N ARG A 164 2.18 -16.48 2.34
CA ARG A 164 0.89 -16.00 2.86
C ARG A 164 0.47 -14.67 2.26
N TYR A 165 1.36 -13.69 2.31
CA TYR A 165 1.09 -12.35 1.80
C TYR A 165 2.16 -11.91 0.81
N VAL A 166 1.70 -11.29 -0.27
CA VAL A 166 2.52 -10.51 -1.21
C VAL A 166 2.06 -9.07 -1.10
N VAL A 167 2.87 -8.24 -0.44
CA VAL A 167 2.54 -6.84 -0.19
C VAL A 167 3.35 -5.96 -1.13
N ILE A 168 2.70 -4.98 -1.76
CA ILE A 168 3.36 -3.95 -2.58
C ILE A 168 3.07 -2.60 -1.95
N ASP A 169 4.08 -2.03 -1.32
CA ASP A 169 3.99 -0.68 -0.75
C ASP A 169 4.29 0.37 -1.81
N GLU A 170 3.76 1.58 -1.62
CA GLU A 170 3.82 2.68 -2.58
C GLU A 170 3.40 2.26 -4.00
N ALA A 171 2.27 1.53 -4.08
CA ALA A 171 1.79 0.90 -5.30
C ALA A 171 1.57 1.88 -6.48
N HIS A 172 1.38 3.18 -6.22
CA HIS A 172 1.32 4.21 -7.26
C HIS A 172 2.60 4.28 -8.11
N LEU A 173 3.76 3.88 -7.57
CA LEU A 173 5.03 3.86 -8.28
C LEU A 173 5.12 2.74 -9.32
N VAL A 174 4.30 1.70 -9.22
CA VAL A 174 4.26 0.59 -10.18
C VAL A 174 3.97 1.09 -11.59
N GLU A 175 3.09 2.08 -11.73
CA GLU A 175 2.82 2.72 -13.03
C GLU A 175 3.97 3.61 -13.48
N GLN A 176 4.49 4.45 -12.59
CA GLN A 176 5.56 5.40 -12.91
C GLN A 176 6.85 4.67 -13.30
N TRP A 177 7.23 3.64 -12.53
CA TRP A 177 8.45 2.89 -12.75
C TRP A 177 8.33 1.84 -13.87
N GLY A 178 7.14 1.29 -14.07
CA GLY A 178 6.88 0.35 -15.16
C GLY A 178 6.98 0.98 -16.56
N THR A 179 6.83 2.31 -16.67
CA THR A 179 6.99 3.02 -17.97
C THR A 179 8.41 3.50 -18.21
N GLU A 180 9.17 3.82 -17.17
CA GLU A 180 10.43 4.54 -17.38
C GLU A 180 11.70 3.70 -17.18
N PHE A 181 11.79 2.82 -16.17
CA PHE A 181 13.09 2.23 -15.84
C PHE A 181 13.12 0.83 -15.24
N ARG A 182 12.01 0.24 -14.73
CA ARG A 182 12.07 -1.00 -13.97
C ARG A 182 11.16 -2.10 -14.52
N PRO A 183 11.68 -2.99 -15.37
CA PRO A 183 10.96 -4.17 -15.84
C PRO A 183 10.64 -5.13 -14.70
N ASP A 184 11.33 -4.99 -13.57
CA ASP A 184 11.22 -5.87 -12.41
C ASP A 184 9.82 -5.84 -11.78
N PHE A 185 9.06 -4.73 -11.88
CA PHE A 185 7.65 -4.73 -11.46
C PHE A 185 6.74 -5.58 -12.35
N GLN A 186 7.00 -5.59 -13.66
CA GLN A 186 6.27 -6.47 -14.58
C GLN A 186 6.65 -7.93 -14.33
N ALA A 187 7.94 -8.18 -14.12
CA ALA A 187 8.45 -9.49 -13.77
C ALA A 187 7.89 -9.96 -12.41
N LEU A 188 7.77 -9.07 -11.43
CA LEU A 188 7.15 -9.34 -10.13
C LEU A 188 5.69 -9.78 -10.28
N ALA A 189 4.90 -9.13 -11.13
CA ALA A 189 3.52 -9.51 -11.38
C ALA A 189 3.41 -10.91 -12.00
N SER A 190 4.30 -11.22 -12.92
CA SER A 190 4.39 -12.56 -13.52
C SER A 190 4.82 -13.61 -12.50
N GLN A 191 5.78 -13.27 -11.65
CA GLN A 191 6.24 -14.14 -10.56
C GLN A 191 5.12 -14.39 -9.54
N ARG A 192 4.38 -13.36 -9.16
CA ARG A 192 3.21 -13.48 -8.29
C ARG A 192 2.17 -14.43 -8.89
N THR A 193 1.90 -14.32 -10.20
CA THR A 193 1.01 -15.25 -10.90
C THR A 193 1.55 -16.69 -10.87
N ALA A 194 2.86 -16.86 -11.00
CA ALA A 194 3.50 -18.16 -10.88
C ALA A 194 3.36 -18.74 -9.45
N TRP A 195 3.49 -17.91 -8.42
CA TRP A 195 3.27 -18.34 -7.03
C TRP A 195 1.82 -18.76 -6.77
N ASP A 196 0.84 -18.02 -7.30
CA ASP A 196 -0.57 -18.39 -7.19
C ASP A 196 -0.85 -19.77 -7.83
N ASN A 197 -0.26 -20.01 -8.99
CA ASN A 197 -0.42 -21.28 -9.71
C ASN A 197 0.31 -22.45 -9.03
N ALA A 198 1.44 -22.20 -8.38
CA ALA A 198 2.23 -23.21 -7.68
C ALA A 198 1.62 -23.56 -6.31
N ALA A 199 0.87 -22.65 -5.69
CA ALA A 199 0.33 -22.82 -4.36
C ALA A 199 -0.80 -23.89 -4.34
N PRO A 200 -0.88 -24.73 -3.28
CA PRO A 200 -1.98 -25.66 -3.09
C PRO A 200 -3.33 -24.93 -3.05
N ALA A 201 -4.39 -25.63 -3.47
CA ALA A 201 -5.74 -25.10 -3.38
C ALA A 201 -6.06 -24.65 -1.94
N GLY A 202 -6.57 -23.44 -1.77
CA GLY A 202 -6.87 -22.85 -0.45
C GLY A 202 -5.68 -22.28 0.31
N ARG A 203 -4.45 -22.29 -0.28
CA ARG A 203 -3.25 -21.68 0.31
C ARG A 203 -2.54 -20.68 -0.64
N ARG A 204 -3.27 -20.15 -1.59
CA ARG A 204 -2.74 -19.09 -2.47
C ARG A 204 -2.44 -17.84 -1.66
N PRO A 205 -1.34 -17.12 -1.94
CA PRO A 205 -1.02 -15.89 -1.21
C PRO A 205 -2.09 -14.81 -1.44
N VAL A 206 -2.35 -14.03 -0.40
CA VAL A 206 -3.14 -12.80 -0.49
C VAL A 206 -2.22 -11.69 -0.98
N THR A 207 -2.65 -10.95 -2.00
CA THR A 207 -1.92 -9.78 -2.48
C THR A 207 -2.52 -8.51 -1.87
N VAL A 208 -1.69 -7.66 -1.27
CA VAL A 208 -2.10 -6.37 -0.72
C VAL A 208 -1.27 -5.27 -1.37
N THR A 209 -1.93 -4.34 -2.05
CA THR A 209 -1.27 -3.14 -2.58
C THR A 209 -1.65 -1.94 -1.75
N MET A 210 -0.67 -1.14 -1.36
CA MET A 210 -0.89 0.01 -0.49
C MET A 210 -0.38 1.29 -1.14
N SER A 211 -1.15 2.36 -1.05
CA SER A 211 -0.73 3.69 -1.46
C SER A 211 -1.42 4.78 -0.63
N ALA A 212 -0.82 5.96 -0.58
CA ALA A 212 -1.48 7.13 0.00
C ALA A 212 -2.46 7.78 -0.97
N THR A 213 -2.16 7.69 -2.25
CA THR A 213 -2.94 8.27 -3.35
C THR A 213 -2.92 7.32 -4.53
N LEU A 214 -4.06 7.17 -5.18
CA LEU A 214 -4.19 6.43 -6.44
C LEU A 214 -5.12 7.22 -7.38
N THR A 215 -4.76 7.26 -8.64
CA THR A 215 -5.63 7.77 -9.70
C THR A 215 -6.46 6.64 -10.30
N ASP A 216 -7.51 6.98 -11.04
CA ASP A 216 -8.34 6.02 -11.76
C ASP A 216 -7.52 5.12 -12.70
N ASP A 217 -6.57 5.71 -13.43
CA ASP A 217 -5.67 4.97 -14.33
C ASP A 217 -4.75 3.99 -13.56
N GLN A 218 -4.29 4.37 -12.37
CA GLN A 218 -3.45 3.52 -11.51
C GLN A 218 -4.23 2.35 -10.93
N ILE A 219 -5.46 2.55 -10.49
CA ILE A 219 -6.32 1.47 -10.01
C ILE A 219 -6.54 0.43 -11.11
N ARG A 220 -6.95 0.86 -12.30
CA ARG A 220 -7.13 -0.04 -13.45
C ARG A 220 -5.85 -0.80 -13.76
N TYR A 221 -4.73 -0.10 -13.81
CA TYR A 221 -3.44 -0.71 -14.09
C TYR A 221 -3.03 -1.75 -13.05
N LEU A 222 -3.19 -1.45 -11.75
CA LEU A 222 -2.88 -2.39 -10.67
C LEU A 222 -3.79 -3.62 -10.71
N THR A 223 -5.06 -3.43 -11.00
CA THR A 223 -6.03 -4.54 -11.13
C THR A 223 -5.69 -5.47 -12.30
N ASP A 224 -5.32 -4.90 -13.44
CA ASP A 224 -4.93 -5.67 -14.62
C ASP A 224 -3.59 -6.39 -14.42
N LEU A 225 -2.66 -5.75 -13.71
CA LEU A 225 -1.32 -6.28 -13.47
C LEU A 225 -1.31 -7.38 -12.40
N LEU A 226 -2.14 -7.25 -11.37
CA LEU A 226 -2.18 -8.12 -10.19
C LEU A 226 -3.58 -8.71 -10.00
N PRO A 227 -4.09 -9.48 -10.99
CA PRO A 227 -5.41 -10.07 -10.88
C PRO A 227 -5.45 -11.06 -9.73
N GLY A 228 -6.51 -11.00 -8.91
CA GLY A 228 -6.80 -11.97 -7.88
C GLY A 228 -7.96 -12.89 -8.28
N SER A 229 -8.25 -13.90 -7.45
CA SER A 229 -9.53 -14.64 -7.55
C SER A 229 -10.71 -13.69 -7.40
N GLU A 230 -10.53 -12.67 -6.56
CA GLU A 230 -11.39 -11.52 -6.37
C GLU A 230 -10.53 -10.30 -6.04
N THR A 231 -11.09 -9.09 -6.26
CA THR A 231 -10.41 -7.84 -5.93
C THR A 231 -11.27 -7.01 -4.97
N ALA A 232 -10.72 -6.73 -3.78
CA ALA A 232 -11.30 -5.81 -2.81
C ALA A 232 -10.61 -4.45 -2.88
N VAL A 233 -11.35 -3.38 -2.63
CA VAL A 233 -10.81 -2.02 -2.54
C VAL A 233 -11.23 -1.41 -1.21
N VAL A 234 -10.26 -0.99 -0.41
CA VAL A 234 -10.48 -0.15 0.77
C VAL A 234 -10.03 1.26 0.43
N TRP A 235 -10.99 2.15 0.28
CA TRP A 235 -10.74 3.52 -0.14
C TRP A 235 -11.10 4.50 0.96
N ALA A 236 -10.12 4.91 1.73
CA ALA A 236 -10.24 5.96 2.75
C ALA A 236 -9.28 7.11 2.42
N SER A 237 -9.32 7.54 1.15
CA SER A 237 -8.46 8.60 0.64
C SER A 237 -8.92 9.95 1.15
N ALA A 238 -8.02 10.67 1.81
CA ALA A 238 -8.22 12.03 2.25
C ALA A 238 -6.95 12.86 2.05
N LEU A 239 -7.11 14.12 1.69
CA LEU A 239 -6.00 15.05 1.66
C LEU A 239 -5.59 15.41 3.09
N ARG A 240 -4.32 15.72 3.28
CA ARG A 240 -3.79 16.08 4.58
C ARG A 240 -4.28 17.47 5.02
N PRO A 241 -4.76 17.64 6.26
CA PRO A 241 -5.27 18.90 6.78
C PRO A 241 -4.16 19.84 7.28
N GLU A 242 -2.91 19.35 7.46
CA GLU A 242 -1.83 20.12 8.07
C GLU A 242 -1.28 21.26 7.19
N PRO A 243 -1.16 21.10 5.84
CA PRO A 243 -0.51 22.11 5.01
C PRO A 243 -1.37 23.35 4.76
N SER A 244 -0.78 24.53 4.98
CA SER A 244 -1.25 25.78 4.42
C SER A 244 -0.46 26.10 3.15
N TYR A 245 -1.14 26.38 2.07
CA TYR A 245 -0.51 26.56 0.75
C TYR A 245 -0.34 28.05 0.43
N PHE A 246 0.86 28.43 0.00
CA PHE A 246 1.20 29.74 -0.51
C PHE A 246 1.79 29.62 -1.91
N ILE A 247 1.33 30.43 -2.83
CA ILE A 247 1.82 30.48 -4.22
C ILE A 247 2.25 31.90 -4.53
N ARG A 248 3.42 32.03 -5.13
CA ARG A 248 3.97 33.31 -5.57
C ARG A 248 4.61 33.18 -6.93
N HIS A 249 4.22 34.06 -7.84
CA HIS A 249 4.83 34.21 -9.15
C HIS A 249 5.77 35.38 -9.16
N PHE A 250 6.96 35.20 -9.70
CA PHE A 250 8.02 36.22 -9.73
C PHE A 250 8.36 36.57 -11.18
N PRO A 251 8.72 37.86 -11.45
CA PRO A 251 9.08 38.30 -12.80
C PRO A 251 10.38 37.68 -13.32
N SER A 252 11.28 37.22 -12.39
CA SER A 252 12.56 36.62 -12.75
C SER A 252 12.98 35.53 -11.74
N ALA A 253 13.84 34.64 -12.15
CA ALA A 253 14.45 33.62 -11.26
C ALA A 253 15.28 34.32 -10.14
N HIS A 254 15.93 35.42 -10.43
CA HIS A 254 16.70 36.16 -9.45
C HIS A 254 15.83 36.70 -8.32
N GLU A 255 14.70 37.38 -8.66
CA GLU A 255 13.77 37.91 -7.67
C GLU A 255 13.12 36.75 -6.86
N ARG A 256 12.76 35.65 -7.50
CA ARG A 256 12.30 34.45 -6.80
C ARG A 256 13.33 33.96 -5.78
N ASP A 257 14.60 33.83 -6.19
CA ASP A 257 15.66 33.31 -5.33
C ASP A 257 15.92 34.23 -4.13
N GLN A 258 15.91 35.56 -4.32
CA GLN A 258 16.00 36.54 -3.24
C GLN A 258 14.80 36.47 -2.27
N ALA A 259 13.59 36.40 -2.79
CA ALA A 259 12.39 36.34 -1.97
C ALA A 259 12.29 35.01 -1.19
N VAL A 260 12.70 33.89 -1.80
CA VAL A 260 12.77 32.58 -1.12
C VAL A 260 13.85 32.60 -0.04
N LEU A 261 15.03 33.18 -0.30
CA LEU A 261 16.09 33.30 0.69
C LEU A 261 15.65 34.16 1.91
N GLU A 262 14.96 35.26 1.66
CA GLU A 262 14.33 36.05 2.71
C GLU A 262 13.29 35.24 3.48
N ALA A 263 12.38 34.54 2.78
CA ALA A 263 11.34 33.71 3.39
C ALA A 263 11.92 32.61 4.28
N VAL A 264 12.98 31.91 3.83
CA VAL A 264 13.65 30.86 4.62
C VAL A 264 14.19 31.38 5.96
N SER A 265 14.52 32.68 6.05
CA SER A 265 14.98 33.28 7.30
C SER A 265 13.89 33.39 8.37
N TYR A 266 12.61 33.41 7.97
CA TYR A 266 11.45 33.60 8.85
C TYR A 266 10.54 32.37 8.94
N LEU A 267 10.63 31.45 7.97
CA LEU A 267 9.75 30.27 7.94
C LEU A 267 10.09 29.26 9.05
N PRO A 268 9.08 28.58 9.60
CA PRO A 268 9.29 27.55 10.60
C PRO A 268 10.20 26.41 10.11
N ARG A 269 11.04 25.94 11.01
CA ARG A 269 12.00 24.86 10.76
C ARG A 269 11.66 23.61 11.58
N PRO A 270 12.09 22.41 11.15
CA PRO A 270 12.90 22.07 9.99
C PRO A 270 12.22 22.35 8.65
N LEU A 271 13.00 22.69 7.61
CA LEU A 271 12.51 23.12 6.31
C LEU A 271 13.13 22.28 5.17
N ALA A 272 12.30 21.80 4.23
CA ALA A 272 12.73 21.19 2.99
C ALA A 272 12.61 22.16 1.82
N LEU A 273 13.69 22.39 1.08
CA LEU A 273 13.73 23.22 -0.13
C LEU A 273 13.93 22.35 -1.36
N TYR A 274 12.93 22.31 -2.24
CA TYR A 274 12.95 21.53 -3.47
C TYR A 274 13.33 22.36 -4.68
N VAL A 275 14.20 21.78 -5.49
CA VAL A 275 14.65 22.34 -6.78
C VAL A 275 14.66 21.26 -7.86
N THR A 276 14.66 21.66 -9.12
CA THR A 276 14.56 20.70 -10.24
C THR A 276 15.91 20.06 -10.59
N ARG A 277 16.99 20.85 -10.63
CA ARG A 277 18.31 20.42 -11.14
C ARG A 277 19.33 20.25 -10.02
N ARG A 278 20.30 19.33 -10.22
CA ARG A 278 21.40 19.08 -9.28
C ARG A 278 22.27 20.32 -9.08
N GLU A 279 22.53 21.08 -10.14
CA GLU A 279 23.31 22.34 -10.08
C GLU A 279 22.60 23.37 -9.19
N SER A 280 21.28 23.41 -9.25
CA SER A 280 20.46 24.30 -8.41
C SER A 280 20.60 23.97 -6.93
N VAL A 281 20.79 22.69 -6.55
CA VAL A 281 21.06 22.31 -5.15
C VAL A 281 22.32 22.99 -4.62
N ARG A 282 23.43 22.92 -5.37
CA ARG A 282 24.70 23.56 -4.99
C ARG A 282 24.58 25.07 -4.92
N HIS A 283 23.87 25.66 -5.88
CA HIS A 283 23.58 27.11 -5.91
C HIS A 283 22.85 27.55 -4.64
N TRP A 284 21.78 26.88 -4.28
CA TRP A 284 21.00 27.18 -3.08
C TRP A 284 21.76 26.98 -1.78
N VAL A 285 22.54 25.91 -1.65
CA VAL A 285 23.40 25.70 -0.49
C VAL A 285 24.41 26.84 -0.33
N ALA A 286 25.02 27.28 -1.43
CA ALA A 286 25.95 28.41 -1.39
C ALA A 286 25.26 29.72 -1.01
N MET A 287 24.05 29.98 -1.52
CA MET A 287 23.26 31.17 -1.16
C MET A 287 22.87 31.19 0.32
N LEU A 288 22.36 30.08 0.84
CA LEU A 288 21.97 29.92 2.24
C LEU A 288 23.17 30.13 3.18
N ASN A 289 24.32 29.55 2.84
CA ASN A 289 25.56 29.72 3.61
C ASN A 289 26.06 31.19 3.64
N ARG A 290 25.98 31.89 2.49
CA ARG A 290 26.33 33.32 2.41
C ARG A 290 25.37 34.21 3.24
N ALA A 291 24.10 33.80 3.34
CA ALA A 291 23.12 34.47 4.18
C ALA A 291 23.22 34.12 5.68
N GLY A 292 24.23 33.34 6.08
CA GLY A 292 24.47 32.93 7.47
C GLY A 292 23.70 31.72 7.95
N ILE A 293 22.94 31.05 7.09
CA ILE A 293 22.24 29.79 7.41
C ILE A 293 23.22 28.64 7.15
N ARG A 294 23.88 28.16 8.20
CA ARG A 294 24.97 27.16 8.08
C ARG A 294 24.54 25.71 8.29
N ARG A 295 23.43 25.46 8.96
CA ARG A 295 22.92 24.12 9.22
C ARG A 295 22.08 23.63 8.03
N VAL A 296 22.77 23.46 6.89
CA VAL A 296 22.14 23.09 5.62
C VAL A 296 22.63 21.72 5.16
N GLY A 297 21.69 20.80 4.99
CA GLY A 297 21.90 19.52 4.35
C GLY A 297 21.59 19.57 2.85
N GLN A 298 22.17 18.65 2.06
CA GLN A 298 21.89 18.55 0.63
C GLN A 298 21.71 17.10 0.19
N ILE A 299 20.79 16.86 -0.75
CA ILE A 299 20.56 15.54 -1.31
C ILE A 299 20.13 15.61 -2.78
N THR A 300 20.72 14.72 -3.58
CA THR A 300 20.42 14.61 -5.02
C THR A 300 20.33 13.14 -5.44
N GLY A 301 19.93 12.88 -6.67
CA GLY A 301 19.96 11.53 -7.24
C GLY A 301 21.36 10.92 -7.37
N ALA A 302 22.43 11.72 -7.26
CA ALA A 302 23.82 11.25 -7.27
C ALA A 302 24.40 10.99 -5.86
N SER A 303 23.65 11.31 -4.79
CA SER A 303 24.09 11.03 -3.41
C SER A 303 24.13 9.52 -3.19
N SER A 304 25.23 9.05 -2.58
CA SER A 304 25.38 7.64 -2.20
C SER A 304 24.36 7.24 -1.12
N ASP A 305 24.14 5.96 -0.94
CA ASP A 305 23.26 5.47 0.13
C ASP A 305 23.81 5.82 1.52
N THR A 306 25.14 5.87 1.67
CA THR A 306 25.79 6.31 2.91
C THR A 306 25.52 7.78 3.19
N ASP A 307 25.67 8.66 2.18
CA ASP A 307 25.38 10.09 2.32
C ASP A 307 23.92 10.34 2.69
N ARG A 308 23.00 9.56 2.06
CA ARG A 308 21.57 9.63 2.35
C ARG A 308 21.26 9.26 3.80
N ARG A 309 21.85 8.16 4.30
CA ARG A 309 21.70 7.72 5.69
C ARG A 309 22.22 8.77 6.65
N THR A 310 23.45 9.24 6.45
CA THR A 310 24.07 10.27 7.29
C THR A 310 23.22 11.55 7.35
N LEU A 311 22.66 11.97 6.21
CA LEU A 311 21.79 13.13 6.18
C LEU A 311 20.49 12.88 6.97
N ILE A 312 19.86 11.72 6.77
CA ILE A 312 18.59 11.37 7.44
C ILE A 312 18.81 11.30 8.95
N ASP A 313 19.85 10.61 9.39
CA ASP A 313 20.16 10.46 10.81
C ASP A 313 20.49 11.82 11.45
N GLY A 314 21.28 12.65 10.77
CA GLY A 314 21.57 14.01 11.23
C GLY A 314 20.33 14.92 11.25
N TRP A 315 19.41 14.73 10.33
CA TRP A 315 18.16 15.52 10.31
C TRP A 315 17.16 15.04 11.37
N ARG A 316 17.12 13.74 11.65
CA ARG A 316 16.29 13.17 12.74
C ARG A 316 16.83 13.48 14.13
N GLY A 317 18.08 13.85 14.28
CA GLY A 317 18.74 13.91 15.57
C GLY A 317 19.02 12.51 16.15
N GLY A 318 19.58 11.62 15.33
CA GLY A 318 19.86 10.25 15.69
C GLY A 318 18.58 9.43 15.87
N ASP A 319 18.34 8.93 17.06
CA ASP A 319 17.11 8.22 17.48
C ASP A 319 15.95 9.16 17.88
N GLY A 320 16.11 10.46 17.66
CA GLY A 320 15.14 11.49 18.06
C GLY A 320 15.41 12.08 19.46
N THR A 321 16.45 11.64 20.13
CA THR A 321 16.85 12.17 21.46
C THR A 321 17.79 13.38 21.37
N GLN A 322 18.43 13.59 20.20
CA GLN A 322 19.36 14.69 19.96
C GLN A 322 18.73 15.78 19.09
N PRO A 323 19.19 17.05 19.21
CA PRO A 323 18.78 18.11 18.30
C PRO A 323 19.16 17.78 16.85
N THR A 324 18.29 18.14 15.88
CA THR A 324 18.63 17.98 14.47
C THR A 324 19.92 18.72 14.10
N LEU A 325 20.73 18.16 13.21
CA LEU A 325 21.94 18.80 12.70
C LEU A 325 21.64 19.83 11.60
N TYR A 326 20.48 19.73 10.96
CA TYR A 326 20.11 20.55 9.81
C TYR A 326 18.79 21.28 10.05
N ASP A 327 18.80 22.59 9.82
CA ASP A 327 17.60 23.43 9.83
C ASP A 327 16.89 23.46 8.48
N VAL A 328 17.70 23.35 7.41
CA VAL A 328 17.24 23.36 6.02
C VAL A 328 17.88 22.20 5.28
N VAL A 329 17.10 21.44 4.53
CA VAL A 329 17.62 20.45 3.58
C VAL A 329 17.22 20.83 2.17
N VAL A 330 18.19 20.98 1.27
CA VAL A 330 18.00 21.29 -0.14
C VAL A 330 18.09 20.01 -0.97
N GLY A 331 17.08 19.75 -1.78
CA GLY A 331 17.06 18.52 -2.57
C GLY A 331 16.34 18.60 -3.90
N THR A 332 16.57 17.58 -4.73
CA THR A 332 15.74 17.30 -5.92
C THR A 332 14.66 16.29 -5.56
N SER A 333 13.83 15.87 -6.54
CA SER A 333 12.83 14.79 -6.37
C SER A 333 13.42 13.48 -5.81
N ALA A 334 14.73 13.24 -5.99
CA ALA A 334 15.42 12.11 -5.37
C ALA A 334 15.38 12.13 -3.82
N PHE A 335 15.11 13.28 -3.22
CA PHE A 335 14.80 13.44 -1.80
C PHE A 335 13.43 12.85 -1.43
N GLY A 336 12.65 12.46 -2.43
CA GLY A 336 11.24 12.09 -2.32
C GLY A 336 10.94 10.70 -1.75
N LEU A 337 11.84 9.73 -1.77
CA LEU A 337 11.53 8.34 -1.44
C LEU A 337 12.26 7.88 -0.17
N GLY A 338 11.49 7.39 0.80
CA GLY A 338 12.03 6.68 1.98
C GLY A 338 12.48 7.54 3.16
N ILE A 339 12.15 8.84 3.20
CA ILE A 339 12.48 9.70 4.35
C ILE A 339 11.22 9.97 5.16
N ASP A 340 11.19 9.46 6.37
CA ASP A 340 10.15 9.73 7.36
C ASP A 340 10.70 10.67 8.43
N MET A 341 10.24 11.92 8.38
CA MET A 341 10.56 12.97 9.34
C MET A 341 9.25 13.50 9.91
N PRO A 342 8.97 13.29 11.19
CA PRO A 342 7.67 13.65 11.77
C PRO A 342 7.47 15.16 11.88
N ASP A 343 8.52 15.95 12.08
CA ASP A 343 8.45 17.32 12.54
C ASP A 343 8.80 18.39 11.50
N VAL A 344 8.91 18.06 10.20
CA VAL A 344 9.12 19.06 9.14
C VAL A 344 7.98 20.08 9.18
N ARG A 345 8.31 21.36 9.24
CA ARG A 345 7.33 22.47 9.37
C ARG A 345 7.05 23.17 8.06
N THR A 346 8.04 23.23 7.17
CA THR A 346 7.90 23.96 5.92
C THR A 346 8.45 23.18 4.75
N VAL A 347 7.73 23.21 3.64
CA VAL A 347 8.19 22.77 2.32
C VAL A 347 8.18 23.95 1.36
N VAL A 348 9.33 24.24 0.77
CA VAL A 348 9.48 25.29 -0.23
C VAL A 348 9.84 24.68 -1.57
N HIS A 349 9.10 25.01 -2.61
CA HIS A 349 9.44 24.71 -3.99
C HIS A 349 9.97 25.97 -4.67
N ALA A 350 11.27 26.03 -4.92
CA ALA A 350 11.89 27.07 -5.76
C ALA A 350 11.95 26.59 -7.22
N CYS A 351 10.87 25.97 -7.67
CA CYS A 351 10.64 25.45 -9.01
C CYS A 351 9.16 25.07 -9.15
N LEU A 352 8.70 24.84 -10.37
CA LEU A 352 7.40 24.20 -10.60
C LEU A 352 7.59 22.67 -10.64
N PRO A 353 6.90 21.89 -9.80
CA PRO A 353 6.90 20.42 -9.88
C PRO A 353 6.36 19.92 -11.22
N GLU A 354 6.92 18.83 -11.74
CA GLU A 354 6.51 18.28 -13.05
C GLU A 354 5.16 17.56 -13.02
N THR A 355 4.72 17.08 -11.84
CA THR A 355 3.41 16.45 -11.65
C THR A 355 2.79 16.91 -10.34
N VAL A 356 1.46 16.85 -10.28
CA VAL A 356 0.73 17.15 -9.04
C VAL A 356 0.97 16.09 -7.97
N ASP A 357 1.22 14.84 -8.36
CA ASP A 357 1.61 13.76 -7.44
C ASP A 357 2.91 14.11 -6.71
N ARG A 358 3.92 14.54 -7.47
CA ARG A 358 5.19 14.97 -6.89
C ARG A 358 4.99 16.13 -5.93
N PHE A 359 4.27 17.17 -6.36
CA PHE A 359 3.97 18.31 -5.50
C PHE A 359 3.34 17.87 -4.19
N TYR A 360 2.28 17.05 -4.25
CA TYR A 360 1.54 16.63 -3.07
C TYR A 360 2.36 15.70 -2.17
N GLN A 361 3.15 14.78 -2.74
CA GLN A 361 4.03 13.90 -1.97
C GLN A 361 5.16 14.66 -1.25
N GLU A 362 5.73 15.69 -1.90
CA GLU A 362 6.75 16.55 -1.29
C GLU A 362 6.16 17.42 -0.19
N VAL A 363 5.00 18.04 -0.40
CA VAL A 363 4.26 18.77 0.65
C VAL A 363 3.87 17.85 1.80
N GLY A 364 3.45 16.62 1.50
CA GLY A 364 3.06 15.60 2.47
C GLY A 364 4.18 15.12 3.40
N ARG A 365 5.39 15.64 3.28
CA ARG A 365 6.48 15.37 4.25
C ARG A 365 6.38 16.25 5.48
N ALA A 366 5.76 17.40 5.37
CA ALA A 366 5.59 18.30 6.49
C ALA A 366 4.36 17.95 7.33
N GLY A 367 4.45 18.17 8.64
CA GLY A 367 3.34 17.99 9.57
C GLY A 367 2.95 16.53 9.82
N ARG A 368 3.83 15.55 9.67
CA ARG A 368 3.51 14.13 9.92
C ARG A 368 3.19 13.81 11.38
N ASP A 369 3.58 14.66 12.28
CA ASP A 369 3.20 14.61 13.69
C ASP A 369 1.78 15.18 13.96
N GLY A 370 1.05 15.56 12.91
CA GLY A 370 -0.27 16.17 12.98
C GLY A 370 -0.26 17.66 13.30
N ALA A 371 0.93 18.30 13.39
CA ALA A 371 1.03 19.72 13.58
C ALA A 371 0.93 20.48 12.25
N ALA A 372 0.47 21.73 12.32
CA ALA A 372 0.36 22.60 11.16
C ALA A 372 1.68 22.77 10.42
N SER A 373 1.61 22.82 9.10
CA SER A 373 2.75 22.98 8.21
C SER A 373 2.51 24.00 7.11
N LEU A 374 3.57 24.41 6.46
CA LEU A 374 3.58 25.44 5.41
C LEU A 374 4.10 24.84 4.11
N SER A 375 3.43 25.15 2.99
CA SER A 375 3.90 24.89 1.63
C SER A 375 4.01 26.20 0.88
N LEU A 376 5.22 26.55 0.42
CA LEU A 376 5.47 27.71 -0.44
C LEU A 376 5.88 27.24 -1.83
N LEU A 377 5.07 27.55 -2.83
CA LEU A 377 5.39 27.37 -4.24
C LEU A 377 5.81 28.71 -4.84
N ALA A 378 7.09 28.84 -5.17
CA ALA A 378 7.68 30.02 -5.77
C ALA A 378 8.05 29.76 -7.23
N VAL A 379 7.30 30.34 -8.16
CA VAL A 379 7.39 30.10 -9.60
C VAL A 379 8.03 31.28 -10.31
N ALA A 380 8.95 31.02 -11.24
CA ALA A 380 9.58 32.03 -12.08
C ALA A 380 9.44 31.69 -13.58
N PRO A 381 9.62 32.64 -14.49
CA PRO A 381 9.63 32.38 -15.91
C PRO A 381 10.61 31.26 -16.29
N GLY A 382 10.18 30.33 -17.16
CA GLY A 382 10.97 29.17 -17.55
C GLY A 382 10.73 27.91 -16.72
N ASP A 383 10.24 28.02 -15.47
CA ASP A 383 9.94 26.85 -14.64
C ASP A 383 8.87 25.95 -15.30
N GLU A 384 7.85 26.56 -15.92
CA GLU A 384 6.80 25.82 -16.64
C GLU A 384 7.36 24.99 -17.79
N SER A 385 8.27 25.57 -18.57
CA SER A 385 8.87 24.84 -19.70
C SER A 385 9.74 23.67 -19.24
N ILE A 386 10.44 23.83 -18.13
CA ILE A 386 11.25 22.78 -17.49
C ILE A 386 10.34 21.68 -16.93
N ALA A 387 9.33 22.04 -16.16
CA ALA A 387 8.38 21.09 -15.58
C ALA A 387 7.64 20.29 -16.65
N ARG A 388 7.16 20.96 -17.71
CA ARG A 388 6.49 20.33 -18.85
C ARG A 388 7.43 19.38 -19.61
N HIS A 389 8.70 19.74 -19.77
CA HIS A 389 9.68 18.87 -20.41
C HIS A 389 9.94 17.61 -19.56
N LEU A 390 10.02 17.75 -18.26
CA LEU A 390 10.21 16.63 -17.31
C LEU A 390 8.96 15.76 -17.19
N ASN A 391 7.76 16.36 -17.19
CA ASN A 391 6.50 15.61 -17.17
C ASN A 391 6.34 14.73 -18.41
N ARG A 392 6.88 15.17 -19.55
CA ARG A 392 6.73 14.46 -20.83
C ARG A 392 7.45 13.12 -20.81
N LYS A 393 6.70 12.04 -20.71
CA LYS A 393 7.24 10.68 -20.78
C LYS A 393 7.84 10.40 -22.16
N LYS A 394 9.04 9.85 -22.18
CA LYS A 394 9.72 9.47 -23.43
C LYS A 394 9.15 8.16 -23.94
N ILE A 395 8.04 8.23 -24.69
CA ILE A 395 7.36 7.05 -25.26
C ILE A 395 7.87 6.81 -26.67
N ILE A 396 8.33 5.58 -26.94
CA ILE A 396 8.86 5.20 -28.27
C ILE A 396 7.76 5.24 -29.33
N LYS A 397 8.12 5.70 -30.55
CA LYS A 397 7.20 5.65 -31.68
C LYS A 397 7.02 4.19 -32.18
N PRO A 398 5.83 3.79 -32.68
CA PRO A 398 5.57 2.41 -33.07
C PRO A 398 6.60 1.82 -34.04
N ASP A 399 6.98 2.52 -35.09
CA ASP A 399 7.97 2.00 -36.06
C ASP A 399 9.35 1.73 -35.45
N LYS A 400 9.84 2.65 -34.61
CA LYS A 400 11.11 2.45 -33.90
C LYS A 400 11.01 1.31 -32.88
N GLY A 401 9.87 1.22 -32.17
CA GLY A 401 9.59 0.15 -31.21
C GLY A 401 9.53 -1.22 -31.88
N TRP A 402 8.82 -1.32 -33.01
CA TRP A 402 8.74 -2.56 -33.79
C TRP A 402 10.10 -3.07 -34.23
N ARG A 403 10.97 -2.20 -34.76
CA ARG A 403 12.33 -2.58 -35.21
C ARG A 403 13.15 -3.11 -34.04
N ARG A 404 13.04 -2.51 -32.82
CA ARG A 404 13.72 -2.99 -31.62
C ARG A 404 13.17 -4.34 -31.18
N TRP A 405 11.85 -4.48 -31.10
CA TRP A 405 11.21 -5.73 -30.74
C TRP A 405 11.62 -6.88 -31.65
N ARG A 406 11.53 -6.69 -32.95
CA ARG A 406 11.95 -7.70 -33.95
C ARG A 406 13.43 -8.10 -33.79
N ARG A 407 14.30 -7.18 -33.46
CA ARG A 407 15.72 -7.47 -33.23
C ARG A 407 15.92 -8.27 -31.95
N MET A 408 15.22 -7.94 -30.89
CA MET A 408 15.31 -8.63 -29.60
C MET A 408 14.86 -10.10 -29.68
N VAL A 409 13.85 -10.40 -30.49
CA VAL A 409 13.32 -11.78 -30.61
C VAL A 409 14.01 -12.61 -31.70
N THR A 410 14.87 -12.02 -32.54
CA THR A 410 15.57 -12.76 -33.57
C THR A 410 16.60 -13.70 -32.93
N ASN A 411 16.44 -15.00 -33.13
CA ASN A 411 17.29 -16.08 -32.57
C ASN A 411 17.31 -16.14 -31.02
N SER A 412 16.24 -15.71 -30.35
CA SER A 412 16.16 -15.70 -28.90
C SER A 412 15.02 -16.58 -28.34
N GLU A 413 14.33 -17.35 -29.19
CA GLU A 413 13.30 -18.29 -28.79
C GLU A 413 13.95 -19.49 -28.08
N VAL A 414 13.54 -19.73 -26.84
CA VAL A 414 14.03 -20.87 -26.02
C VAL A 414 12.97 -21.98 -25.90
N GLU A 415 11.71 -21.61 -25.97
CA GLU A 415 10.54 -22.50 -26.03
C GLU A 415 9.47 -21.85 -26.95
N PRO A 416 8.47 -22.59 -27.40
CA PRO A 416 7.39 -22.00 -28.20
C PRO A 416 6.76 -20.81 -27.48
N ARG A 417 6.86 -19.62 -28.07
CA ARG A 417 6.41 -18.31 -27.56
C ARG A 417 7.22 -17.73 -26.39
N LEU A 418 8.25 -18.40 -25.89
CA LEU A 418 9.14 -17.90 -24.85
C LEU A 418 10.47 -17.46 -25.46
N TYR A 419 10.82 -16.21 -25.29
CA TYR A 419 12.02 -15.59 -25.85
C TYR A 419 12.92 -15.10 -24.72
N ARG A 420 14.18 -15.56 -24.68
CA ARG A 420 15.20 -15.03 -23.77
C ARG A 420 15.90 -13.85 -24.42
N VAL A 421 15.51 -12.64 -24.02
CA VAL A 421 15.89 -11.39 -24.68
C VAL A 421 17.05 -10.73 -23.95
N ASN A 422 18.10 -10.37 -24.73
CA ASN A 422 19.15 -9.51 -24.21
C ASN A 422 18.71 -8.04 -24.34
N LEU A 423 18.65 -7.35 -23.22
CA LEU A 423 18.21 -5.95 -23.13
C LEU A 423 19.19 -4.97 -23.77
N ASP A 424 20.44 -5.37 -23.99
CA ASP A 424 21.46 -4.52 -24.62
C ASP A 424 21.46 -4.62 -26.16
N TRP A 425 20.65 -5.52 -26.73
CA TRP A 425 20.52 -5.64 -28.17
C TRP A 425 19.85 -4.43 -28.81
N PHE A 426 20.39 -3.97 -29.92
CA PHE A 426 19.86 -2.86 -30.70
C PHE A 426 20.11 -3.05 -32.22
N PRO A 427 19.34 -2.38 -33.10
CA PRO A 427 19.57 -2.40 -34.54
C PRO A 427 20.91 -1.75 -34.88
N ALA A 428 21.63 -2.32 -35.83
CA ALA A 428 23.00 -1.94 -36.23
C ALA A 428 23.18 -0.46 -36.69
N HIS A 429 22.08 0.22 -37.04
CA HIS A 429 22.10 1.63 -37.44
C HIS A 429 21.80 2.61 -36.30
N MET A 430 21.76 2.13 -35.05
CA MET A 430 21.46 2.91 -33.83
C MET A 430 22.63 2.89 -32.86
N ASP A 431 23.80 3.37 -33.29
CA ASP A 431 25.04 3.32 -32.51
C ASP A 431 25.13 4.31 -31.33
N GLU A 432 24.08 5.02 -30.96
CA GLU A 432 24.11 6.02 -29.92
C GLU A 432 23.98 5.43 -28.52
N GLY A 433 25.06 5.40 -27.75
CA GLY A 433 25.13 5.32 -26.30
C GLY A 433 24.57 4.03 -25.67
N PHE A 434 25.43 3.12 -25.25
CA PHE A 434 25.10 1.79 -24.69
C PHE A 434 23.97 1.81 -23.63
N ASN A 435 24.05 2.72 -22.65
CA ASN A 435 23.04 2.84 -21.58
C ASN A 435 21.66 3.35 -22.09
N GLN A 436 21.62 4.16 -23.13
CA GLN A 436 20.38 4.66 -23.68
C GLN A 436 19.61 3.56 -24.44
N ASN A 437 20.32 2.63 -25.09
CA ASN A 437 19.69 1.56 -25.85
C ASN A 437 18.98 0.56 -24.95
N ARG A 438 19.57 0.15 -23.83
CA ARG A 438 18.95 -0.69 -22.80
C ARG A 438 17.65 -0.07 -22.28
N ALA A 439 17.68 1.21 -21.91
CA ALA A 439 16.51 1.93 -21.43
C ALA A 439 15.36 1.92 -22.45
N TRP A 440 15.65 2.05 -23.75
CA TRP A 440 14.63 1.98 -24.79
C TRP A 440 14.07 0.57 -24.99
N ASN A 441 14.89 -0.47 -24.89
CA ASN A 441 14.43 -1.86 -24.97
C ASN A 441 13.52 -2.19 -23.79
N VAL A 442 13.89 -1.79 -22.57
CA VAL A 442 13.05 -1.92 -21.38
C VAL A 442 11.71 -1.20 -21.57
N ARG A 443 11.73 0.05 -22.05
CA ARG A 443 10.48 0.82 -22.29
C ARG A 443 9.55 0.14 -23.29
N ILE A 444 10.07 -0.44 -24.34
CA ILE A 444 9.21 -1.12 -25.32
C ILE A 444 8.63 -2.41 -24.77
N LEU A 445 9.40 -3.20 -24.02
CA LEU A 445 8.92 -4.41 -23.38
C LEU A 445 7.83 -4.09 -22.35
N ASN A 446 8.03 -3.07 -21.51
CA ASN A 446 7.02 -2.61 -20.57
C ASN A 446 5.75 -2.12 -21.28
N LEU A 447 5.88 -1.40 -22.37
CA LEU A 447 4.73 -0.93 -23.15
C LEU A 447 3.97 -2.11 -23.80
N MET A 448 4.69 -3.13 -24.28
CA MET A 448 4.10 -4.37 -24.80
C MET A 448 3.40 -5.17 -23.70
N ALA A 449 3.99 -5.26 -22.51
CA ALA A 449 3.37 -5.92 -21.36
C ALA A 449 2.07 -5.21 -20.94
N ARG A 450 2.09 -3.87 -20.85
CA ARG A 450 0.90 -3.05 -20.56
C ARG A 450 -0.19 -3.16 -21.64
N SER A 451 0.17 -3.43 -22.88
CA SER A 451 -0.80 -3.64 -23.97
C SER A 451 -1.33 -5.07 -24.05
N GLY A 452 -0.90 -5.98 -23.17
CA GLY A 452 -1.30 -7.38 -23.15
C GLY A 452 -0.68 -8.22 -24.29
N LEU A 453 0.34 -7.74 -24.96
CA LEU A 453 1.02 -8.46 -26.03
C LEU A 453 1.99 -9.52 -25.50
N VAL A 454 2.67 -9.22 -24.39
CA VAL A 454 3.69 -10.08 -23.78
C VAL A 454 3.56 -10.09 -22.27
N ARG A 455 4.15 -11.11 -21.64
CA ARG A 455 4.39 -11.16 -20.19
C ARG A 455 5.89 -11.27 -19.94
N LEU A 456 6.42 -10.41 -19.07
CA LEU A 456 7.82 -10.45 -18.68
C LEU A 456 7.99 -11.41 -17.52
N LYS A 457 8.96 -12.32 -17.61
CA LYS A 457 9.29 -13.29 -16.57
C LYS A 457 10.75 -13.05 -16.13
N PRO A 458 11.07 -13.24 -14.84
CA PRO A 458 12.47 -13.27 -14.42
C PRO A 458 13.16 -14.43 -15.15
N THR A 459 14.38 -14.19 -15.61
CA THR A 459 15.20 -15.29 -16.15
C THR A 459 15.50 -16.26 -15.01
N GLN A 460 15.09 -17.51 -15.13
CA GLN A 460 15.46 -18.52 -14.15
C GLN A 460 16.97 -18.79 -14.27
N PRO A 461 17.74 -18.76 -13.17
CA PRO A 461 19.11 -19.30 -13.19
C PRO A 461 19.03 -20.76 -13.65
N SER A 462 20.00 -21.21 -14.47
CA SER A 462 20.22 -22.64 -14.69
C SER A 462 20.43 -23.32 -13.34
N ASP A 463 20.00 -24.59 -13.17
CA ASP A 463 20.09 -25.38 -11.94
C ASP A 463 21.53 -25.56 -11.41
N GLU A 464 22.52 -25.05 -12.09
CA GLU A 464 23.92 -24.96 -11.65
C GLU A 464 24.10 -23.72 -10.78
N GLU A 465 24.77 -23.87 -9.63
CA GLU A 465 25.13 -22.76 -8.75
C GLU A 465 25.85 -21.68 -9.55
N PRO A 466 25.37 -20.41 -9.50
CA PRO A 466 25.98 -19.35 -10.30
C PRO A 466 27.42 -19.13 -9.84
N THR A 467 28.36 -19.36 -10.74
CA THR A 467 29.74 -18.94 -10.53
C THR A 467 29.83 -17.41 -10.60
N HIS A 468 30.77 -16.78 -9.92
CA HIS A 468 30.93 -15.31 -9.85
C HIS A 468 31.01 -14.61 -11.22
N SER A 469 31.21 -15.36 -12.32
CA SER A 469 31.19 -14.84 -13.70
C SER A 469 29.78 -14.76 -14.30
N ASP A 470 28.78 -15.49 -13.76
CA ASP A 470 27.44 -15.59 -14.32
C ASP A 470 26.49 -14.51 -13.80
N GLU A 471 26.77 -13.92 -12.62
CA GLU A 471 25.99 -12.79 -12.08
C GLU A 471 26.05 -11.56 -13.00
N ALA A 472 27.19 -11.27 -13.61
CA ALA A 472 27.35 -10.13 -14.53
C ALA A 472 26.70 -10.37 -15.91
N SER A 473 26.61 -11.63 -16.37
CA SER A 473 26.00 -11.97 -17.67
C SER A 473 24.48 -12.16 -17.58
N GLY A 474 23.95 -12.53 -16.42
CA GLY A 474 22.50 -12.69 -16.20
C GLY A 474 21.73 -11.36 -16.02
N GLU A 475 22.40 -10.29 -15.62
CA GLU A 475 21.75 -8.98 -15.35
C GLU A 475 21.07 -8.34 -16.56
N ASN A 476 21.43 -8.72 -17.77
CA ASN A 476 20.96 -8.12 -19.01
C ASN A 476 19.93 -8.98 -19.76
N MET A 477 19.57 -10.14 -19.24
CA MET A 477 18.60 -11.05 -19.84
C MET A 477 17.22 -10.94 -19.19
N ILE A 478 16.17 -11.09 -19.98
CA ILE A 478 14.78 -11.21 -19.50
C ILE A 478 14.02 -12.21 -20.36
N ASP A 479 13.21 -13.05 -19.73
CA ASP A 479 12.35 -13.98 -20.44
C ASP A 479 11.02 -13.30 -20.78
N VAL A 480 10.64 -13.36 -22.08
CA VAL A 480 9.46 -12.70 -22.64
C VAL A 480 8.52 -13.76 -23.20
N ASP A 481 7.38 -13.92 -22.55
CA ASP A 481 6.31 -14.85 -22.96
C ASP A 481 5.32 -14.09 -23.87
N VAL A 482 5.18 -14.52 -25.11
CA VAL A 482 4.27 -13.90 -26.09
C VAL A 482 2.86 -14.43 -25.88
N ILE A 483 1.98 -13.57 -25.33
CA ILE A 483 0.59 -13.93 -24.99
C ILE A 483 -0.25 -14.08 -26.26
N THR A 484 -0.10 -13.19 -27.23
CA THR A 484 -0.92 -13.17 -28.45
C THR A 484 -0.06 -13.13 -29.71
N GLY A 485 -0.52 -13.77 -30.79
CA GLY A 485 0.13 -13.71 -32.11
C GLY A 485 0.20 -12.27 -32.70
N GLU A 486 -0.55 -11.33 -32.14
CA GLU A 486 -0.49 -9.92 -32.51
C GLU A 486 0.88 -9.31 -32.24
N ALA A 487 1.59 -9.81 -31.22
CA ALA A 487 2.95 -9.38 -30.88
C ALA A 487 3.96 -9.60 -32.00
N MET A 488 3.69 -10.52 -32.93
CA MET A 488 4.57 -10.88 -34.03
C MET A 488 4.12 -10.30 -35.41
N ARG A 489 3.00 -9.56 -35.43
CA ARG A 489 2.46 -8.93 -36.64
C ARG A 489 2.52 -7.40 -36.50
N LYS A 490 3.22 -6.73 -37.46
CA LYS A 490 3.53 -5.30 -37.35
C LYS A 490 2.29 -4.42 -37.18
N ASP A 491 1.25 -4.64 -37.95
CA ASP A 491 0.08 -3.75 -37.96
C ASP A 491 -0.71 -3.87 -36.65
N SER A 492 -1.01 -5.11 -36.19
CA SER A 492 -1.70 -5.36 -34.95
C SER A 492 -0.87 -4.88 -33.73
N TRP A 493 0.43 -5.17 -33.75
CA TRP A 493 1.37 -4.70 -32.75
C TRP A 493 1.37 -3.16 -32.65
N SER A 494 1.47 -2.49 -33.80
CA SER A 494 1.51 -1.01 -33.85
C SER A 494 0.21 -0.40 -33.36
N ALA A 495 -0.95 -0.97 -33.69
CA ALA A 495 -2.25 -0.51 -33.21
C ALA A 495 -2.38 -0.64 -31.69
N ARG A 496 -1.98 -1.80 -31.12
CA ARG A 496 -1.98 -2.02 -29.66
C ARG A 496 -1.07 -1.04 -28.93
N ILE A 497 0.15 -0.87 -29.43
CA ILE A 497 1.13 0.05 -28.86
C ILE A 497 0.64 1.50 -28.94
N ASP A 498 0.04 1.91 -30.06
CA ASP A 498 -0.43 3.28 -30.21
C ASP A 498 -1.63 3.58 -29.29
N ASN A 499 -2.54 2.64 -29.12
CA ASN A 499 -3.60 2.76 -28.13
C ASN A 499 -3.03 2.97 -26.72
N GLN A 500 -2.06 2.17 -26.30
CA GLN A 500 -1.43 2.30 -24.98
C GLN A 500 -0.67 3.63 -24.82
N ARG A 501 -0.03 4.11 -25.90
CA ARG A 501 0.62 5.43 -25.92
C ARG A 501 -0.39 6.56 -25.69
N GLN A 502 -1.57 6.49 -26.32
CA GLN A 502 -2.63 7.48 -26.14
C GLN A 502 -3.17 7.51 -24.70
N ILE A 503 -3.28 6.35 -24.03
CA ILE A 503 -3.67 6.26 -22.62
C ILE A 503 -2.64 7.00 -21.76
N ILE A 504 -1.35 6.70 -21.94
CA ILE A 504 -0.27 7.37 -21.18
C ILE A 504 -0.27 8.88 -21.43
N GLN A 505 -0.43 9.32 -22.68
CA GLN A 505 -0.45 10.76 -23.01
C GLN A 505 -1.67 11.49 -22.44
N ARG A 506 -2.81 10.81 -22.28
CA ARG A 506 -3.99 11.38 -21.61
C ARG A 506 -3.72 11.56 -20.11
N ALA A 507 -3.13 10.55 -19.46
CA ALA A 507 -2.74 10.66 -18.06
C ALA A 507 -1.70 11.77 -17.83
N GLU A 508 -0.69 11.92 -18.70
CA GLU A 508 0.27 13.03 -18.67
C GLU A 508 -0.40 14.41 -18.77
N ARG A 509 -1.35 14.57 -19.70
CA ARG A 509 -2.10 15.83 -19.86
C ARG A 509 -2.91 16.13 -18.61
N ARG A 510 -3.66 15.14 -18.08
CA ARG A 510 -4.44 15.31 -16.86
C ARG A 510 -3.56 15.73 -15.66
N ALA A 511 -2.39 15.11 -15.50
CA ALA A 511 -1.43 15.46 -14.44
C ALA A 511 -0.90 16.89 -14.62
N TRP A 512 -0.61 17.29 -15.87
CA TRP A 512 -0.15 18.63 -16.18
C TRP A 512 -1.23 19.71 -15.96
N ASP A 513 -2.46 19.48 -16.40
CA ASP A 513 -3.59 20.37 -16.19
C ASP A 513 -3.84 20.61 -14.69
N ALA A 514 -3.70 19.55 -13.88
CA ALA A 514 -3.79 19.66 -12.43
C ALA A 514 -2.64 20.49 -11.81
N VAL A 515 -1.40 20.38 -12.33
CA VAL A 515 -0.28 21.25 -11.91
C VAL A 515 -0.59 22.72 -12.23
N GLN A 516 -1.06 23.01 -13.43
CA GLN A 516 -1.40 24.36 -13.85
C GLN A 516 -2.51 24.94 -12.96
N ALA A 517 -3.59 24.18 -12.74
CA ALA A 517 -4.69 24.61 -11.88
C ALA A 517 -4.24 24.81 -10.43
N ALA A 518 -3.40 23.91 -9.89
CA ALA A 518 -2.87 24.05 -8.53
C ALA A 518 -1.91 25.26 -8.37
N SER A 519 -1.16 25.60 -9.42
CA SER A 519 -0.17 26.69 -9.37
C SER A 519 -0.72 28.06 -9.74
N SER A 520 -1.90 28.15 -10.39
CA SER A 520 -2.48 29.44 -10.80
C SER A 520 -2.94 30.30 -9.61
N GLY A 521 -3.42 29.68 -8.55
CA GLY A 521 -4.07 30.37 -7.43
C GLY A 521 -5.56 30.67 -7.63
N ASP A 522 -6.12 30.37 -8.80
CA ASP A 522 -7.52 30.65 -9.17
C ASP A 522 -8.50 29.56 -8.70
N HIS A 523 -7.97 28.46 -8.20
CA HIS A 523 -8.75 27.32 -7.71
C HIS A 523 -8.26 26.89 -6.32
N CYS A 524 -9.16 26.30 -5.53
CA CYS A 524 -8.77 25.69 -4.27
C CYS A 524 -7.86 24.49 -4.55
N ILE A 525 -6.63 24.53 -4.02
CA ILE A 525 -5.65 23.42 -4.19
C ILE A 525 -6.22 22.10 -3.70
N GLY A 526 -6.93 22.10 -2.57
CA GLY A 526 -7.59 20.89 -2.05
C GLY A 526 -8.63 20.32 -3.02
N SER A 527 -9.42 21.17 -3.69
CA SER A 527 -10.38 20.72 -4.69
C SER A 527 -9.68 20.14 -5.92
N VAL A 528 -8.63 20.81 -6.43
CA VAL A 528 -7.85 20.32 -7.58
C VAL A 528 -7.23 18.96 -7.29
N LEU A 529 -6.63 18.78 -6.11
CA LEU A 529 -6.02 17.51 -5.69
C LEU A 529 -7.08 16.41 -5.50
N SER A 530 -8.20 16.73 -4.86
CA SER A 530 -9.29 15.76 -4.67
C SER A 530 -9.84 15.27 -6.00
N ASP A 531 -10.12 16.18 -6.93
CA ASP A 531 -10.63 15.82 -8.26
C ASP A 531 -9.63 15.00 -9.08
N TYR A 532 -8.34 15.25 -8.90
CA TYR A 532 -7.28 14.47 -9.55
C TYR A 532 -7.21 13.03 -9.02
N TYR A 533 -7.42 12.83 -7.71
CA TYR A 533 -7.36 11.52 -7.05
C TYR A 533 -8.71 10.81 -6.95
N ASN A 534 -9.81 11.41 -7.38
CA ASN A 534 -11.09 10.72 -7.48
C ASN A 534 -11.02 9.62 -8.56
N ALA A 535 -11.65 8.47 -8.29
CA ALA A 535 -11.63 7.33 -9.17
C ALA A 535 -13.02 6.67 -9.30
N ILE A 536 -13.14 5.71 -10.20
CA ILE A 536 -14.35 4.91 -10.41
C ILE A 536 -14.02 3.44 -10.21
N TRP A 537 -14.81 2.75 -9.42
CA TRP A 537 -14.65 1.33 -9.17
C TRP A 537 -16.01 0.63 -9.13
N SER A 538 -16.15 -0.48 -9.86
CA SER A 538 -17.37 -1.31 -9.89
C SER A 538 -18.68 -0.49 -10.06
N GLY A 539 -18.62 0.57 -10.89
CA GLY A 539 -19.76 1.45 -11.14
C GLY A 539 -20.04 2.50 -10.05
N GLY A 540 -19.27 2.50 -8.94
CA GLY A 540 -19.34 3.51 -7.89
C GLY A 540 -18.21 4.54 -8.00
N ARG A 541 -18.41 5.72 -7.40
CA ARG A 541 -17.39 6.77 -7.32
C ARG A 541 -16.59 6.63 -6.02
N LEU A 542 -15.29 6.55 -6.13
CA LEU A 542 -14.35 6.64 -5.03
C LEU A 542 -13.88 8.09 -4.91
N THR A 543 -14.21 8.74 -3.82
CA THR A 543 -13.90 10.15 -3.59
C THR A 543 -12.74 10.32 -2.63
N THR A 544 -11.90 11.33 -2.88
CA THR A 544 -10.85 11.76 -1.97
C THR A 544 -11.36 12.95 -1.17
N GLU A 545 -11.34 12.85 0.17
CA GLU A 545 -11.84 13.92 1.04
C GLU A 545 -10.99 15.17 0.89
N ILE A 546 -11.67 16.32 0.73
CA ILE A 546 -11.03 17.62 0.53
C ILE A 546 -10.57 18.18 1.86
N ASN A 547 -9.28 18.47 1.97
CA ASN A 547 -8.71 19.24 3.06
C ASN A 547 -7.88 20.39 2.49
N CYS A 548 -8.14 21.62 2.94
CA CYS A 548 -7.36 22.79 2.60
C CYS A 548 -7.33 23.74 3.79
N ARG A 549 -6.19 23.83 4.45
CA ARG A 549 -5.99 24.79 5.56
C ARG A 549 -5.85 26.23 5.10
N GLY A 550 -5.97 26.49 3.85
CA GLY A 550 -5.89 27.78 3.20
C GLY A 550 -4.88 27.78 2.07
N CYS A 551 -5.34 28.15 0.91
CA CYS A 551 -4.55 28.44 -0.29
C CYS A 551 -4.86 29.87 -0.75
N PRO A 552 -4.19 30.43 -1.79
CA PRO A 552 -4.51 31.77 -2.28
C PRO A 552 -5.98 31.97 -2.60
N TYR A 553 -6.59 31.00 -3.29
CA TYR A 553 -8.03 31.04 -3.60
C TYR A 553 -8.89 31.13 -2.34
N CYS A 554 -8.69 30.23 -1.38
CA CYS A 554 -9.48 30.23 -0.14
C CYS A 554 -9.29 31.50 0.70
N ARG A 555 -8.11 32.13 0.68
CA ARG A 555 -7.84 33.37 1.41
C ARG A 555 -8.45 34.62 0.74
N SER A 556 -8.63 34.60 -0.58
CA SER A 556 -9.24 35.69 -1.32
C SER A 556 -10.77 35.70 -1.24
N HIS A 557 -11.38 34.54 -0.99
CA HIS A 557 -12.83 34.38 -0.84
C HIS A 557 -13.23 34.52 0.62
N ARG A 558 -14.08 35.49 0.91
CA ARG A 558 -14.47 35.83 2.30
C ARG A 558 -15.55 34.95 2.89
N ASP A 559 -16.25 34.20 2.07
CA ASP A 559 -17.26 33.26 2.55
C ASP A 559 -16.59 31.96 3.05
N PRO A 560 -16.61 31.67 4.36
CA PRO A 560 -16.02 30.44 4.92
C PRO A 560 -16.65 29.17 4.37
N HIS A 561 -17.91 29.21 3.93
CA HIS A 561 -18.63 28.07 3.39
C HIS A 561 -18.26 27.77 1.92
N GLU A 562 -17.97 28.81 1.15
CA GLU A 562 -17.55 28.67 -0.25
C GLU A 562 -16.01 28.57 -0.39
N SER A 563 -15.27 29.25 0.48
CA SER A 563 -13.82 29.36 0.38
C SER A 563 -13.05 28.10 0.74
N GLY A 564 -13.67 27.13 1.40
CA GLY A 564 -12.96 25.97 1.93
C GLY A 564 -11.94 26.28 3.03
N LEU A 565 -11.87 27.54 3.50
CA LEU A 565 -10.96 28.00 4.53
C LEU A 565 -11.27 27.26 5.84
N TYR A 566 -10.30 26.58 6.40
CA TYR A 566 -10.45 25.75 7.61
C TYR A 566 -11.35 24.53 7.46
N ARG A 567 -11.61 24.04 6.26
CA ARG A 567 -12.18 22.71 6.11
C ARG A 567 -11.23 21.71 6.77
N GLN A 568 -11.65 21.27 7.96
CA GLN A 568 -11.16 20.04 8.54
C GLN A 568 -12.04 18.93 7.95
N GLY A 569 -11.48 18.09 7.08
CA GLY A 569 -12.16 16.88 6.67
C GLY A 569 -12.37 16.00 7.89
N LEU A 570 -13.53 15.43 8.02
CA LEU A 570 -13.74 14.27 8.88
C LEU A 570 -12.92 13.11 8.30
N ASP A 571 -12.55 12.15 9.14
CA ASP A 571 -12.05 10.88 8.63
C ASP A 571 -13.05 10.34 7.60
N PRO A 572 -12.64 10.08 6.36
CA PRO A 572 -13.57 9.60 5.36
C PRO A 572 -14.12 8.26 5.81
N HIS A 573 -15.42 8.07 5.68
CA HIS A 573 -15.99 6.74 5.85
C HIS A 573 -15.43 5.86 4.73
N PRO A 574 -14.70 4.76 5.05
CA PRO A 574 -14.07 3.97 4.02
C PRO A 574 -15.11 3.33 3.11
N ALA A 575 -14.94 3.50 1.80
CA ALA A 575 -15.65 2.70 0.83
C ALA A 575 -14.96 1.34 0.75
N VAL A 576 -15.66 0.29 1.17
CA VAL A 576 -15.18 -1.09 1.10
C VAL A 576 -16.04 -1.83 0.09
N HIS A 577 -15.41 -2.33 -0.96
CA HIS A 577 -16.05 -3.22 -1.90
C HIS A 577 -15.87 -4.65 -1.38
N ALA A 578 -16.97 -5.24 -0.98
CA ALA A 578 -17.01 -6.59 -0.45
C ALA A 578 -16.43 -7.60 -1.46
N TRP A 579 -15.67 -8.53 -0.97
CA TRP A 579 -15.22 -9.69 -1.70
C TRP A 579 -16.00 -10.91 -1.20
N ARG A 580 -16.21 -11.86 -2.09
CA ARG A 580 -16.94 -13.09 -1.79
C ARG A 580 -15.93 -14.22 -1.57
N GLY A 581 -15.56 -14.47 -0.32
CA GLY A 581 -14.76 -15.62 0.06
C GLY A 581 -15.61 -16.85 0.35
N ARG A 582 -14.98 -18.02 0.37
CA ARG A 582 -15.56 -19.24 0.95
C ARG A 582 -14.82 -19.52 2.27
N PRO A 583 -15.23 -18.92 3.38
CA PRO A 583 -14.60 -19.17 4.66
C PRO A 583 -14.87 -20.61 5.11
N SER A 584 -14.02 -21.13 5.98
CA SER A 584 -14.26 -22.43 6.59
C SER A 584 -15.51 -22.36 7.50
N ASP A 585 -16.33 -23.38 7.42
CA ASP A 585 -17.51 -23.52 8.27
C ASP A 585 -17.38 -24.78 9.11
N PRO A 586 -16.85 -24.65 10.34
CA PRO A 586 -16.53 -25.81 11.17
C PRO A 586 -17.75 -26.59 11.66
N LEU A 587 -18.91 -25.95 11.76
CA LEU A 587 -20.17 -26.59 12.18
C LEU A 587 -21.12 -26.86 11.00
N ARG A 588 -20.62 -26.86 9.78
CA ARG A 588 -21.40 -27.21 8.60
C ARG A 588 -22.17 -28.53 8.72
N PRO A 589 -21.61 -29.63 9.30
CA PRO A 589 -22.37 -30.86 9.47
C PRO A 589 -23.62 -30.69 10.35
N ALA A 590 -23.54 -29.89 11.41
CA ALA A 590 -24.66 -29.62 12.31
C ALA A 590 -25.66 -28.61 11.74
N ARG A 591 -25.18 -27.66 10.94
CA ARG A 591 -26.00 -26.66 10.29
C ARG A 591 -26.76 -27.20 9.08
N GLY A 592 -26.20 -28.18 8.42
CA GLY A 592 -26.76 -28.71 7.15
C GLY A 592 -26.75 -27.64 6.06
N GLY A 593 -27.88 -27.46 5.39
CA GLY A 593 -28.08 -26.45 4.34
C GLY A 593 -28.57 -25.09 4.85
N SER A 594 -28.89 -24.94 6.16
CA SER A 594 -29.37 -23.67 6.72
C SER A 594 -28.27 -22.61 6.78
N PRO A 595 -28.53 -21.33 6.45
CA PRO A 595 -27.61 -20.24 6.71
C PRO A 595 -27.50 -19.89 8.19
N LEU A 596 -28.37 -20.38 9.06
CA LEU A 596 -28.39 -20.13 10.50
C LEU A 596 -28.21 -21.43 11.28
N LEU A 597 -27.37 -21.37 12.32
CA LEU A 597 -27.28 -22.37 13.40
C LEU A 597 -27.48 -21.67 14.73
N ALA A 598 -28.47 -22.09 15.49
CA ALA A 598 -28.67 -21.60 16.87
C ALA A 598 -27.86 -22.46 17.86
N ILE A 599 -27.19 -21.84 18.81
CA ILE A 599 -26.43 -22.50 19.88
C ILE A 599 -26.95 -21.97 21.20
N ALA A 600 -27.60 -22.83 22.01
CA ALA A 600 -28.27 -22.44 23.22
C ALA A 600 -27.50 -22.88 24.47
N TRP A 601 -27.45 -22.02 25.50
CA TRP A 601 -27.07 -22.34 26.85
C TRP A 601 -28.31 -22.37 27.77
N ARG A 602 -28.29 -23.25 28.80
CA ARG A 602 -29.41 -23.43 29.76
C ARG A 602 -29.20 -22.71 31.06
N THR A 603 -27.98 -22.71 31.56
CA THR A 603 -27.64 -22.18 32.86
C THR A 603 -26.62 -21.04 32.77
N ALA A 604 -26.57 -20.20 33.83
CA ALA A 604 -25.55 -19.16 33.94
C ALA A 604 -24.14 -19.75 33.99
N ASP A 605 -23.99 -20.95 34.53
CA ASP A 605 -22.69 -21.66 34.60
C ASP A 605 -22.26 -22.13 33.19
N GLU A 606 -23.17 -22.72 32.42
CA GLU A 606 -22.88 -23.06 30.99
C GLU A 606 -22.45 -21.82 30.20
N ARG A 607 -23.11 -20.67 30.41
CA ARG A 607 -22.73 -19.42 29.81
C ARG A 607 -21.32 -19.01 30.19
N ARG A 608 -21.00 -19.02 31.49
CA ARG A 608 -19.71 -18.56 32.00
C ARG A 608 -18.57 -19.46 31.58
N ASP A 609 -18.76 -20.77 31.61
CA ASP A 609 -17.69 -21.76 31.45
C ASP A 609 -17.56 -22.29 30.02
N HIS A 610 -18.67 -22.50 29.32
CA HIS A 610 -18.69 -23.13 27.99
C HIS A 610 -18.70 -22.15 26.81
N ILE A 611 -19.30 -20.95 26.95
CA ILE A 611 -19.31 -20.00 25.84
C ILE A 611 -17.91 -19.52 25.48
N PRO A 612 -17.03 -19.12 26.40
CA PRO A 612 -15.66 -18.74 26.04
C PRO A 612 -14.89 -19.88 25.36
N ASP A 613 -15.01 -21.12 25.84
CA ASP A 613 -14.35 -22.27 25.22
C ASP A 613 -14.88 -22.56 23.81
N LEU A 614 -16.21 -22.47 23.61
CA LEU A 614 -16.82 -22.59 22.30
C LEU A 614 -16.25 -21.54 21.30
N LEU A 615 -16.20 -20.30 21.72
CA LEU A 615 -15.72 -19.19 20.87
C LEU A 615 -14.24 -19.36 20.51
N VAL A 616 -13.40 -19.76 21.48
CA VAL A 616 -11.97 -20.06 21.24
C VAL A 616 -11.81 -21.17 20.22
N ARG A 617 -12.56 -22.27 20.37
CA ARG A 617 -12.48 -23.41 19.42
C ARG A 617 -12.97 -23.02 18.04
N LEU A 618 -13.99 -22.21 17.92
CA LEU A 618 -14.47 -21.68 16.64
C LEU A 618 -13.44 -20.75 16.00
N ALA A 619 -12.85 -19.84 16.77
CA ALA A 619 -11.80 -18.94 16.28
C ALA A 619 -10.58 -19.72 15.77
N ARG A 620 -10.13 -20.75 16.50
CA ARG A 620 -9.03 -21.65 16.11
C ARG A 620 -9.31 -22.45 14.83
N ARG A 621 -10.56 -22.46 14.38
CA ARG A 621 -10.99 -23.08 13.12
C ARG A 621 -11.32 -22.04 12.03
N GLY A 622 -10.96 -20.78 12.23
CA GLY A 622 -11.10 -19.72 11.24
C GLY A 622 -12.37 -18.88 11.33
N MET A 623 -13.22 -19.09 12.35
CA MET A 623 -14.36 -18.21 12.60
C MET A 623 -13.94 -17.01 13.45
N SER A 624 -13.37 -16.02 12.80
CA SER A 624 -12.71 -14.90 13.47
C SER A 624 -13.66 -13.79 13.91
N VAL A 625 -14.85 -13.66 13.31
CA VAL A 625 -15.75 -12.52 13.54
C VAL A 625 -16.80 -12.86 14.57
N ILE A 626 -16.81 -12.12 15.67
CA ILE A 626 -17.70 -12.28 16.82
C ILE A 626 -18.36 -10.92 17.07
N GLY A 627 -19.65 -10.91 17.41
CA GLY A 627 -20.34 -9.68 17.74
C GLY A 627 -21.58 -9.91 18.58
N GLY A 628 -22.37 -8.86 18.77
CA GLY A 628 -23.63 -8.87 19.45
C GLY A 628 -23.58 -8.34 20.88
N PRO A 629 -24.76 -8.00 21.47
CA PRO A 629 -24.86 -7.37 22.78
C PRO A 629 -24.36 -8.26 23.94
N GLY A 630 -24.13 -9.54 23.70
CA GLY A 630 -23.56 -10.46 24.68
C GLY A 630 -22.03 -10.50 24.69
N CYS A 631 -21.37 -9.84 23.76
CA CYS A 631 -19.91 -9.77 23.67
C CYS A 631 -19.38 -8.58 24.50
N LEU A 632 -18.82 -8.86 25.64
CA LEU A 632 -18.21 -7.86 26.53
C LEU A 632 -16.72 -7.71 26.24
N ASP A 633 -16.13 -6.55 26.53
CA ASP A 633 -14.71 -6.25 26.26
C ASP A 633 -13.76 -7.25 26.94
N ASP A 634 -14.02 -7.63 28.18
CA ASP A 634 -13.23 -8.64 28.90
C ASP A 634 -13.23 -10.00 28.22
N LEU A 635 -14.37 -10.38 27.63
CA LEU A 635 -14.51 -11.62 26.87
C LEU A 635 -13.64 -11.54 25.59
N ALA A 636 -13.67 -10.43 24.90
CA ALA A 636 -12.92 -10.24 23.65
C ALA A 636 -11.40 -10.39 23.84
N MET A 637 -10.85 -9.76 24.88
CA MET A 637 -9.42 -9.86 25.20
C MET A 637 -9.02 -11.27 25.66
N ARG A 638 -9.85 -11.92 26.44
CA ARG A 638 -9.65 -13.33 26.82
C ARG A 638 -9.65 -14.25 25.61
N LEU A 639 -10.62 -14.07 24.68
CA LEU A 639 -10.74 -14.86 23.46
C LEU A 639 -9.50 -14.74 22.60
N GLN A 640 -8.97 -13.54 22.40
CA GLN A 640 -7.77 -13.36 21.58
C GLN A 640 -6.56 -14.05 22.21
N ARG A 641 -6.35 -13.92 23.52
CA ARG A 641 -5.25 -14.59 24.21
C ARG A 641 -5.34 -16.12 24.09
N ASP A 642 -6.54 -16.66 24.29
CA ASP A 642 -6.75 -18.11 24.31
C ASP A 642 -6.89 -18.68 22.87
N ALA A 643 -7.21 -17.87 21.85
CA ALA A 643 -7.29 -18.27 20.45
C ALA A 643 -5.98 -18.14 19.68
N LEU A 644 -4.95 -17.51 20.25
CA LEU A 644 -3.66 -17.37 19.56
C LEU A 644 -3.23 -18.69 18.89
N PRO A 645 -2.65 -18.64 17.68
CA PRO A 645 -2.34 -17.45 16.85
C PRO A 645 -3.48 -16.98 15.94
N PHE A 646 -4.69 -17.46 16.13
CA PHE A 646 -5.83 -17.13 15.27
C PHE A 646 -6.41 -15.77 15.64
N PRO A 647 -6.75 -14.93 14.62
CA PRO A 647 -7.26 -13.58 14.88
C PRO A 647 -8.69 -13.62 15.44
N VAL A 648 -8.97 -12.71 16.36
CA VAL A 648 -10.33 -12.43 16.84
C VAL A 648 -10.67 -10.98 16.52
N ILE A 649 -11.82 -10.79 15.88
CA ILE A 649 -12.38 -9.48 15.50
C ILE A 649 -13.71 -9.32 16.21
N VAL A 650 -13.89 -8.19 16.90
CA VAL A 650 -15.15 -7.88 17.57
C VAL A 650 -15.92 -6.84 16.78
N ASP A 651 -17.07 -7.24 16.23
CA ASP A 651 -17.93 -6.35 15.46
C ASP A 651 -18.90 -5.59 16.37
N ALA A 652 -18.35 -4.61 17.11
CA ALA A 652 -19.14 -3.80 18.06
C ALA A 652 -20.08 -2.80 17.37
N ASP A 653 -19.72 -2.31 16.20
CA ASP A 653 -20.48 -1.32 15.42
C ASP A 653 -21.36 -1.92 14.32
N ARG A 654 -21.45 -3.25 14.24
CA ARG A 654 -22.23 -4.01 13.27
C ARG A 654 -21.82 -3.79 11.81
N ASP A 655 -20.62 -3.34 11.59
CA ASP A 655 -20.13 -3.07 10.24
C ASP A 655 -19.89 -4.37 9.47
N LEU A 656 -19.21 -5.34 10.07
CA LEU A 656 -19.02 -6.67 9.48
C LEU A 656 -20.32 -7.48 9.43
N LEU A 657 -21.23 -7.27 10.37
CA LEU A 657 -22.56 -7.89 10.33
C LEU A 657 -23.30 -7.54 9.03
N ARG A 658 -23.10 -6.34 8.50
CA ARG A 658 -23.73 -5.84 7.28
C ARG A 658 -22.96 -6.17 6.00
N THR A 659 -21.64 -6.20 6.08
CA THR A 659 -20.77 -6.17 4.88
C THR A 659 -19.99 -7.46 4.66
N TYR A 660 -19.74 -8.25 5.69
CA TYR A 660 -18.95 -9.46 5.61
C TYR A 660 -19.84 -10.67 5.27
N ASP A 661 -19.60 -11.31 4.14
CA ASP A 661 -20.36 -12.47 3.67
C ASP A 661 -19.91 -13.82 4.27
N GLY A 662 -18.79 -13.82 5.02
CA GLY A 662 -18.30 -14.98 5.76
C GLY A 662 -19.10 -15.30 7.03
N PRO A 663 -18.75 -16.40 7.74
CA PRO A 663 -19.45 -16.78 8.95
C PRO A 663 -19.20 -15.80 10.10
N ILE A 664 -20.26 -15.44 10.79
CA ILE A 664 -20.24 -14.59 11.99
C ILE A 664 -20.85 -15.35 13.16
N ILE A 665 -20.25 -15.16 14.35
CA ILE A 665 -20.82 -15.60 15.61
C ILE A 665 -21.47 -14.38 16.29
N TRP A 666 -22.78 -14.46 16.56
CA TRP A 666 -23.53 -13.37 17.15
C TRP A 666 -24.12 -13.76 18.50
N LEU A 667 -23.70 -13.08 19.56
CA LEU A 667 -24.15 -13.32 20.93
C LEU A 667 -25.29 -12.38 21.28
N LEU A 668 -26.50 -12.93 21.49
CA LEU A 668 -27.69 -12.12 21.84
C LEU A 668 -27.71 -11.60 23.28
N GLY A 669 -26.92 -12.17 24.16
CA GLY A 669 -26.99 -11.81 25.59
C GLY A 669 -28.34 -12.17 26.20
N GLY A 670 -28.98 -11.23 26.86
CA GLY A 670 -30.35 -11.38 27.38
C GLY A 670 -31.43 -10.76 26.50
N HIS A 671 -31.09 -10.27 25.31
CA HIS A 671 -32.04 -9.67 24.38
C HIS A 671 -32.87 -10.73 23.66
N ARG A 672 -34.15 -10.47 23.47
CA ARG A 672 -35.12 -11.38 22.82
C ARG A 672 -35.34 -11.09 21.33
N GLU A 673 -34.91 -9.94 20.85
CA GLU A 673 -35.13 -9.52 19.47
C GLU A 673 -33.89 -9.79 18.63
N ILE A 674 -34.13 -10.31 17.44
CA ILE A 674 -33.07 -10.53 16.46
C ILE A 674 -32.93 -9.27 15.61
N ASP A 675 -31.72 -8.78 15.53
CA ASP A 675 -31.37 -7.61 14.75
C ASP A 675 -31.81 -7.77 13.27
N ILE A 676 -32.27 -6.68 12.67
CA ILE A 676 -32.70 -6.67 11.28
C ILE A 676 -31.59 -7.09 10.31
N GLU A 677 -30.37 -6.76 10.64
CA GLU A 677 -29.17 -7.12 9.87
C GLU A 677 -28.93 -8.64 9.84
N ILE A 678 -29.25 -9.35 10.91
CA ILE A 678 -29.18 -10.83 10.92
C ILE A 678 -30.20 -11.39 9.95
N ARG A 679 -31.43 -10.84 9.89
CA ARG A 679 -32.43 -11.27 8.91
C ARG A 679 -31.98 -11.03 7.48
N GLN A 680 -31.34 -9.89 7.22
CA GLN A 680 -30.76 -9.59 5.90
C GLN A 680 -29.66 -10.58 5.52
N ARG A 681 -28.79 -10.95 6.46
CA ARG A 681 -27.76 -11.97 6.24
C ARG A 681 -28.38 -13.34 5.89
N LEU A 682 -29.42 -13.72 6.59
CA LEU A 682 -30.13 -14.99 6.32
C LEU A 682 -30.76 -15.00 4.92
N GLN A 683 -31.38 -13.89 4.51
CA GLN A 683 -31.92 -13.73 3.16
C GLN A 683 -30.83 -13.78 2.08
N ALA A 684 -29.65 -13.27 2.39
CA ALA A 684 -28.46 -13.35 1.51
C ALA A 684 -27.79 -14.72 1.52
N GLY A 685 -28.23 -15.65 2.38
CA GLY A 685 -27.61 -16.96 2.55
C GLY A 685 -26.27 -16.93 3.28
N TRP A 686 -25.97 -15.87 4.03
CA TRP A 686 -24.72 -15.70 4.76
C TRP A 686 -24.73 -16.41 6.11
N ILE A 687 -23.70 -17.19 6.38
CA ILE A 687 -23.62 -18.05 7.55
C ILE A 687 -23.57 -17.22 8.84
N THR A 688 -24.48 -17.56 9.76
CA THR A 688 -24.55 -16.90 11.07
C THR A 688 -24.77 -17.94 12.17
N TYR A 689 -23.91 -17.91 13.19
CA TYR A 689 -24.06 -18.70 14.42
C TYR A 689 -24.63 -17.80 15.51
N LEU A 690 -25.86 -18.08 15.89
CA LEU A 690 -26.59 -17.31 16.88
C LEU A 690 -26.48 -17.98 18.24
N VAL A 691 -25.79 -17.31 19.18
CA VAL A 691 -25.56 -17.84 20.53
C VAL A 691 -26.48 -17.13 21.53
N HIS A 692 -27.36 -17.87 22.19
CA HIS A 692 -28.42 -17.30 23.03
C HIS A 692 -28.79 -18.19 24.22
N ALA A 693 -29.54 -17.64 25.21
CA ALA A 693 -30.12 -18.43 26.27
C ALA A 693 -31.32 -19.23 25.76
N GLU A 694 -31.46 -20.52 26.16
CA GLU A 694 -32.58 -21.36 25.75
C GLU A 694 -33.95 -20.72 26.10
N SER A 695 -34.05 -20.07 27.27
CA SER A 695 -35.23 -19.32 27.70
C SER A 695 -35.59 -18.08 26.86
N SER A 696 -34.66 -17.62 25.98
CA SER A 696 -34.91 -16.43 25.15
C SER A 696 -35.88 -16.69 23.99
N ILE A 697 -36.07 -17.93 23.56
CA ILE A 697 -36.88 -18.31 22.40
C ILE A 697 -38.29 -18.74 22.82
N GLU A 698 -38.51 -19.18 24.06
CA GLU A 698 -39.76 -19.77 24.50
C GLU A 698 -40.91 -18.77 24.77
N SER A 699 -40.68 -17.47 24.86
CA SER A 699 -41.73 -16.51 25.23
C SER A 699 -42.08 -15.53 24.10
N GLY A 700 -43.12 -15.87 23.33
CA GLY A 700 -43.96 -14.88 22.65
C GLY A 700 -43.46 -14.37 21.31
N VAL A 701 -43.12 -15.25 20.40
CA VAL A 701 -42.74 -14.92 19.01
C VAL A 701 -43.97 -14.68 18.14
N SER A 702 -44.07 -13.52 17.49
CA SER A 702 -45.14 -13.18 16.57
C SER A 702 -45.15 -14.11 15.32
N PRO A 703 -46.29 -14.25 14.60
CA PRO A 703 -46.37 -15.11 13.41
C PRO A 703 -45.35 -14.84 12.30
N ALA A 704 -44.80 -13.63 12.24
CA ALA A 704 -43.69 -13.30 11.33
C ALA A 704 -42.34 -13.90 11.76
N GLN A 705 -42.25 -14.43 12.95
CA GLN A 705 -41.07 -15.04 13.56
C GLN A 705 -41.08 -16.58 13.52
N ARG A 706 -42.19 -17.21 13.05
CA ARG A 706 -42.32 -18.68 12.91
C ARG A 706 -41.38 -19.29 11.84
N SER A 707 -40.65 -18.47 11.09
CA SER A 707 -39.59 -18.98 10.21
C SER A 707 -38.36 -19.54 10.95
N TYR A 708 -38.39 -19.54 12.28
CA TYR A 708 -37.31 -20.07 13.14
C TYR A 708 -37.59 -21.49 13.67
N ASP A 709 -38.79 -22.01 13.54
CA ASP A 709 -39.14 -23.36 14.04
C ASP A 709 -38.33 -24.48 13.33
N ASP A 710 -37.77 -24.18 12.14
CA ASP A 710 -36.92 -25.10 11.36
C ASP A 710 -35.43 -24.81 11.49
N VAL A 711 -35.00 -23.92 12.39
CA VAL A 711 -33.57 -23.62 12.54
C VAL A 711 -32.85 -24.72 13.28
N PRO A 712 -31.75 -25.29 12.74
CA PRO A 712 -30.95 -26.24 13.48
C PRO A 712 -30.44 -25.62 14.78
N THR A 713 -30.73 -26.29 15.91
CA THR A 713 -30.34 -25.82 17.23
C THR A 713 -29.49 -26.87 17.93
N LEU A 714 -28.35 -26.43 18.51
CA LEU A 714 -27.49 -27.27 19.34
C LEU A 714 -27.41 -26.70 20.76
N SER A 715 -27.31 -27.59 21.76
CA SER A 715 -26.82 -27.12 23.05
C SER A 715 -25.33 -26.73 22.93
N VAL A 716 -24.87 -25.79 23.77
CA VAL A 716 -23.47 -25.39 23.81
C VAL A 716 -22.54 -26.60 24.05
N VAL A 717 -22.97 -27.54 24.89
CA VAL A 717 -22.23 -28.76 25.20
C VAL A 717 -22.09 -29.66 23.97
N THR A 718 -23.20 -29.81 23.18
CA THR A 718 -23.17 -30.59 21.94
C THR A 718 -22.29 -29.91 20.88
N ALA A 719 -22.36 -28.59 20.77
CA ALA A 719 -21.51 -27.84 19.85
C ALA A 719 -20.02 -27.99 20.19
N LEU A 720 -19.66 -27.96 21.49
CA LEU A 720 -18.29 -28.21 21.96
C LEU A 720 -17.81 -29.63 21.65
N GLY A 721 -18.69 -30.63 21.76
CA GLY A 721 -18.39 -32.02 21.41
C GLY A 721 -18.18 -32.24 19.90
N ALA A 722 -18.78 -31.42 19.05
CA ALA A 722 -18.61 -31.44 17.59
C ALA A 722 -17.34 -30.72 17.11
N LEU A 723 -16.78 -29.85 17.94
CA LEU A 723 -15.55 -29.08 17.69
C LEU A 723 -14.34 -29.73 18.37
#